data_be081e2befd491121b55f7252a5d7796
#
_entry.id   be081e2befd491121b55f7252a5d7796
#
_cell.length_a   1.000
_cell.length_b   1.000
_cell.length_c   1.000
_cell.angle_alpha   90.00
_cell.angle_beta   90.00
_cell.angle_gamma   90.00
#
_symmetry.space_group_name_H-M   'P 1'
#
loop_
_entity.id
_entity.type
_entity.pdbx_description
1 polymer ?
#
loop_
_entity_poly.entity_id
_entity_poly.type
_entity_poly.pdbx_seq_one_letter_code
_entity_poly.pdbx_strand_id
1 'polypeptide(L)'
;LVTNINLKNNELYTNQKVNNIVKKVYDNRQKNDPEKALINYEYKNYEYVQVTANPDSISGKIDTIHKRNIFGRHKIKLDSSNYRFKKLVTKNHIYQTEKVNLIQHSKHKSKETIIATRMAGFKEPIYEYLGLKLISYSVYENPFEILETPLQNPISRIGRRLYVYNLVDSIQIQGRKTYRVYFQPKKIRANRLRGLLYIDAETSAIAKAHYRIYGIANIDATYTFNYLKDHGIWFPEKRKFIVKKGSNTKDLKILGSTIQFNSTLEEKVNKNASDRAYLSIESTPFDIEIGKKVVIKEPQIKIDLAKSSFSKPEKYWATFAKDSIDKRKLKTYVSIDSLSNAERIEHKLFLGKKIINGYFPISIIDVDLRTLVKYNNFEGFRFGVGGVTNSKLSEQYKIGGYAAYGLKDGALKYGITPSYLLNKKTETWVSASYSDDVSELAQTSFVTDSRKFRLYDPRPINISTFYNVKTTAAIIESKIFTKLNSYFSLSHNEIQPLFDYTFVNKGINYTNYTISSAMLAVQWNPYSNYMSTPIGVIETEKRHPKFSFQYTQTLPNVLNNDFIFSKIDFKTFYEIPFLSGQKSSFLFQGGIAFGDVPLTHLYSVAPNNINRDAIIQRITFAGKNSFETMYYNEFFSNKYTSLQFKHTFNKINIWRKISPEFSIATRMAWGTIDKANEHIGLPIKSLEKGFFESGIEANKIYNGLGLTAFYRYGPNQLARFDDNLSIKISYFLDLGF
;
A
#
# COMPACT_ATOMS: atom_id res chain seq x y z
N LEU A 1 -8.98 -30.19 -18.74
CA LEU A 1 -9.94 -31.08 -18.07
C LEU A 1 -9.33 -31.51 -16.73
N VAL A 2 -9.64 -30.76 -15.66
CA VAL A 2 -9.35 -31.21 -14.29
C VAL A 2 -10.56 -32.04 -13.89
N THR A 3 -10.43 -33.35 -14.00
CA THR A 3 -11.38 -34.30 -13.43
C THR A 3 -11.57 -33.98 -11.97
N ASN A 4 -12.81 -33.83 -11.53
CA ASN A 4 -13.19 -33.82 -10.13
C ASN A 4 -12.71 -35.13 -9.51
N ILE A 5 -11.59 -35.12 -8.81
CA ILE A 5 -11.14 -36.25 -8.01
C ILE A 5 -12.03 -36.25 -6.77
N ASN A 6 -13.15 -36.97 -6.85
CA ASN A 6 -14.01 -37.24 -5.72
C ASN A 6 -13.31 -38.30 -4.84
N LEU A 7 -12.44 -37.85 -3.96
CA LEU A 7 -11.90 -38.70 -2.90
C LEU A 7 -12.99 -38.84 -1.84
N LYS A 8 -13.52 -40.05 -1.68
CA LYS A 8 -14.40 -40.40 -0.57
C LYS A 8 -13.69 -40.10 0.74
N ASN A 9 -14.37 -39.49 1.69
CA ASN A 9 -13.82 -38.99 2.97
C ASN A 9 -13.05 -40.03 3.81
N ASN A 10 -13.07 -41.31 3.48
CA ASN A 10 -12.42 -42.39 4.24
C ASN A 10 -10.96 -42.68 3.82
N GLU A 11 -10.42 -42.07 2.76
CA GLU A 11 -9.06 -42.33 2.27
C GLU A 11 -8.02 -41.22 2.59
N LEU A 12 -8.35 -40.31 3.48
CA LEU A 12 -7.53 -39.17 3.85
C LEU A 12 -6.43 -39.45 4.89
N TYR A 13 -6.11 -40.72 5.14
CA TYR A 13 -4.99 -41.06 6.01
C TYR A 13 -3.68 -40.86 5.27
N THR A 14 -2.90 -39.93 5.77
CA THR A 14 -1.57 -39.61 5.23
C THR A 14 -0.66 -40.83 5.35
N ASN A 15 -0.45 -41.52 4.25
CA ASN A 15 0.48 -42.66 4.19
C ASN A 15 1.91 -42.15 4.43
N GLN A 16 2.68 -42.80 5.31
CA GLN A 16 4.08 -42.44 5.62
C GLN A 16 4.97 -42.35 4.37
N LYS A 17 4.69 -43.18 3.35
CA LYS A 17 5.35 -43.16 2.05
C LYS A 17 5.19 -41.81 1.33
N VAL A 18 4.00 -41.22 1.34
CA VAL A 18 3.74 -39.92 0.68
C VAL A 18 4.41 -38.77 1.43
N ASN A 19 4.38 -38.81 2.76
CA ASN A 19 5.09 -37.83 3.58
C ASN A 19 6.60 -37.86 3.30
N ASN A 20 7.18 -39.02 3.09
CA ASN A 20 8.58 -39.18 2.75
C ASN A 20 8.88 -38.59 1.35
N ILE A 21 8.00 -38.77 0.37
CA ILE A 21 8.14 -38.15 -0.96
C ILE A 21 8.17 -36.62 -0.82
N VAL A 22 7.18 -36.01 -0.13
CA VAL A 22 7.12 -34.55 0.05
C VAL A 22 8.30 -34.04 0.90
N LYS A 23 8.75 -34.83 1.89
CA LYS A 23 9.96 -34.50 2.65
C LYS A 23 11.20 -34.42 1.75
N LYS A 24 11.39 -35.38 0.85
CA LYS A 24 12.51 -35.38 -0.12
C LYS A 24 12.46 -34.15 -1.04
N VAL A 25 11.28 -33.67 -1.45
CA VAL A 25 11.17 -32.41 -2.20
C VAL A 25 11.72 -31.25 -1.41
N TYR A 26 11.38 -31.13 -0.13
CA TYR A 26 11.89 -30.08 0.74
C TYR A 26 13.40 -30.19 0.95
N ASP A 27 13.91 -31.39 1.22
CA ASP A 27 15.31 -31.63 1.51
C ASP A 27 16.19 -31.32 0.27
N ASN A 28 15.69 -31.65 -0.94
CA ASN A 28 16.41 -31.41 -2.20
C ASN A 28 16.09 -30.04 -2.86
N ARG A 29 15.31 -29.15 -2.22
CA ARG A 29 14.90 -27.87 -2.81
C ARG A 29 16.05 -26.97 -3.25
N GLN A 30 17.19 -27.02 -2.57
CA GLN A 30 18.38 -26.24 -2.93
C GLN A 30 19.00 -26.69 -4.26
N LYS A 31 18.89 -27.99 -4.56
CA LYS A 31 19.40 -28.59 -5.80
C LYS A 31 18.40 -28.50 -6.95
N ASN A 32 17.11 -28.38 -6.63
CA ASN A 32 16.01 -28.42 -7.59
C ASN A 32 15.41 -27.06 -7.94
N ASP A 33 15.65 -26.02 -7.11
CA ASP A 33 15.24 -24.66 -7.39
C ASP A 33 16.28 -24.00 -8.31
N PRO A 34 15.97 -23.66 -9.57
CA PRO A 34 16.93 -23.07 -10.50
C PRO A 34 17.63 -21.82 -9.95
N GLU A 35 16.94 -21.00 -9.16
CA GLU A 35 17.52 -19.80 -8.55
C GLU A 35 18.60 -20.10 -7.51
N LYS A 36 18.66 -21.33 -6.99
CA LYS A 36 19.63 -21.75 -5.99
C LYS A 36 20.66 -22.74 -6.52
N ALA A 37 20.23 -23.59 -7.45
CA ALA A 37 21.06 -24.62 -8.04
C ALA A 37 22.03 -24.06 -9.10
N LEU A 38 21.58 -23.06 -9.86
CA LEU A 38 22.35 -22.47 -10.95
C LEU A 38 23.05 -21.18 -10.49
N ILE A 39 24.34 -21.06 -10.77
CA ILE A 39 25.13 -19.88 -10.41
C ILE A 39 24.79 -18.71 -11.31
N ASN A 40 24.74 -18.95 -12.61
CA ASN A 40 24.45 -17.93 -13.61
C ASN A 40 23.52 -18.48 -14.67
N TYR A 41 22.51 -17.73 -15.05
CA TYR A 41 21.66 -17.96 -16.22
C TYR A 41 20.98 -16.69 -16.62
N GLU A 42 20.55 -16.63 -17.87
CA GLU A 42 19.60 -15.63 -18.33
C GLU A 42 18.58 -16.26 -19.30
N TYR A 43 17.41 -15.66 -19.36
CA TYR A 43 16.39 -16.04 -20.32
C TYR A 43 15.46 -14.86 -20.58
N LYS A 44 14.83 -14.88 -21.75
CA LYS A 44 13.71 -13.99 -22.04
C LYS A 44 12.41 -14.64 -21.59
N ASN A 45 11.47 -13.82 -21.14
CA ASN A 45 10.14 -14.28 -20.74
C ASN A 45 9.08 -13.44 -21.40
N TYR A 46 8.18 -14.06 -22.14
CA TYR A 46 7.00 -13.42 -22.68
C TYR A 46 5.85 -13.58 -21.68
N GLU A 47 5.24 -12.48 -21.29
CA GLU A 47 4.10 -12.46 -20.38
C GLU A 47 2.90 -11.77 -21.05
N TYR A 48 1.78 -12.46 -21.05
CA TYR A 48 0.51 -11.97 -21.56
C TYR A 48 -0.54 -11.96 -20.46
N VAL A 49 -1.07 -10.78 -20.18
CA VAL A 49 -2.11 -10.55 -19.20
C VAL A 49 -3.38 -10.12 -19.90
N GLN A 50 -4.50 -10.74 -19.58
CA GLN A 50 -5.81 -10.36 -20.11
C GLN A 50 -6.90 -10.44 -19.05
N VAL A 51 -7.84 -9.51 -19.13
CA VAL A 51 -9.14 -9.59 -18.47
C VAL A 51 -10.17 -9.92 -19.56
N THR A 52 -10.88 -11.03 -19.39
CA THR A 52 -11.80 -11.54 -20.41
C THR A 52 -12.96 -12.31 -19.78
N ALA A 53 -13.91 -12.74 -20.58
CA ALA A 53 -14.93 -13.70 -20.20
C ALA A 53 -15.19 -14.70 -21.35
N ASN A 54 -15.73 -15.88 -21.02
CA ASN A 54 -16.22 -16.79 -22.05
C ASN A 54 -17.62 -16.33 -22.49
N PRO A 55 -17.80 -15.92 -23.76
CA PRO A 55 -19.10 -15.49 -24.28
C PRO A 55 -20.21 -16.53 -24.12
N ASP A 56 -19.87 -17.83 -24.26
CA ASP A 56 -20.84 -18.95 -24.19
C ASP A 56 -21.39 -19.14 -22.78
N SER A 57 -20.65 -18.66 -21.76
CA SER A 57 -21.11 -18.71 -20.37
C SER A 57 -22.12 -17.60 -20.02
N ILE A 58 -22.39 -16.66 -20.94
CA ILE A 58 -23.24 -15.49 -20.70
C ILE A 58 -24.55 -15.65 -21.47
N SER A 59 -25.69 -15.57 -20.81
CA SER A 59 -27.00 -15.76 -21.44
C SER A 59 -27.31 -14.77 -22.57
N GLY A 60 -26.82 -13.53 -22.43
CA GLY A 60 -27.06 -12.47 -23.41
C GLY A 60 -28.51 -12.02 -23.51
N LYS A 61 -29.37 -12.40 -22.56
CA LYS A 61 -30.77 -11.97 -22.51
C LYS A 61 -30.85 -10.52 -22.02
N ILE A 62 -31.86 -9.83 -22.50
CA ILE A 62 -32.26 -8.50 -22.01
C ILE A 62 -33.30 -8.76 -20.93
N ASP A 63 -33.00 -8.33 -19.72
CA ASP A 63 -33.86 -8.53 -18.56
C ASP A 63 -34.72 -7.28 -18.29
N THR A 64 -35.89 -7.50 -17.68
CA THR A 64 -36.79 -6.41 -17.28
C THR A 64 -36.69 -6.21 -15.78
N ILE A 65 -36.20 -5.04 -15.35
CA ILE A 65 -36.10 -4.70 -13.93
C ILE A 65 -37.29 -3.85 -13.50
N HIS A 66 -38.06 -4.35 -12.55
CA HIS A 66 -39.12 -3.61 -11.89
C HIS A 66 -38.56 -2.82 -10.71
N LYS A 67 -38.47 -1.50 -10.83
CA LYS A 67 -38.06 -0.61 -9.73
C LYS A 67 -39.29 0.05 -9.13
N ARG A 68 -39.43 -0.02 -7.80
CA ARG A 68 -40.43 0.73 -7.03
C ARG A 68 -39.79 2.03 -6.56
N ASN A 69 -40.39 3.16 -6.89
CA ASN A 69 -39.98 4.46 -6.37
C ASN A 69 -40.41 4.60 -4.90
N ILE A 70 -39.78 5.54 -4.16
CA ILE A 70 -40.12 5.89 -2.77
C ILE A 70 -41.63 6.24 -2.63
N PHE A 71 -42.26 6.72 -3.71
CA PHE A 71 -43.71 7.05 -3.80
C PHE A 71 -44.55 5.86 -4.32
N GLY A 72 -44.05 4.62 -4.32
CA GLY A 72 -44.86 3.44 -4.68
C GLY A 72 -45.08 3.21 -6.18
N ARG A 73 -44.66 4.10 -7.07
CA ARG A 73 -44.86 3.97 -8.52
C ARG A 73 -43.88 2.90 -9.11
N HIS A 74 -44.43 1.95 -9.86
CA HIS A 74 -43.67 0.95 -10.59
C HIS A 74 -43.04 1.58 -11.85
N LYS A 75 -41.73 1.51 -11.95
CA LYS A 75 -40.97 1.87 -13.16
C LYS A 75 -40.32 0.64 -13.75
N ILE A 76 -40.70 0.30 -14.97
CA ILE A 76 -40.10 -0.79 -15.74
C ILE A 76 -38.88 -0.23 -16.44
N LYS A 77 -37.72 -0.90 -16.24
CA LYS A 77 -36.48 -0.57 -16.91
C LYS A 77 -35.92 -1.82 -17.60
N LEU A 78 -35.65 -1.73 -18.89
CA LEU A 78 -34.94 -2.78 -19.62
C LEU A 78 -33.46 -2.79 -19.22
N ASP A 79 -32.97 -3.94 -18.78
CA ASP A 79 -31.56 -4.17 -18.50
C ASP A 79 -30.89 -4.93 -19.64
N SER A 80 -30.17 -4.22 -20.48
CA SER A 80 -29.39 -4.77 -21.56
C SER A 80 -27.93 -5.04 -21.21
N SER A 81 -27.55 -5.00 -19.92
CA SER A 81 -26.16 -5.14 -19.47
C SER A 81 -25.56 -6.48 -19.89
N ASN A 82 -26.27 -7.60 -19.70
CA ASN A 82 -25.84 -8.93 -20.08
C ASN A 82 -25.64 -9.06 -21.60
N TYR A 83 -26.56 -8.51 -22.40
CA TYR A 83 -26.46 -8.51 -23.86
C TYR A 83 -25.25 -7.70 -24.34
N ARG A 84 -25.08 -6.48 -23.81
CA ARG A 84 -23.95 -5.60 -24.18
C ARG A 84 -22.62 -6.23 -23.79
N PHE A 85 -22.54 -6.80 -22.60
CA PHE A 85 -21.33 -7.46 -22.12
C PHE A 85 -20.98 -8.69 -22.96
N LYS A 86 -21.97 -9.55 -23.30
CA LYS A 86 -21.74 -10.67 -24.22
C LYS A 86 -21.24 -10.20 -25.56
N LYS A 87 -21.88 -9.17 -26.15
CA LYS A 87 -21.46 -8.58 -27.44
C LYS A 87 -20.02 -8.03 -27.37
N LEU A 88 -19.64 -7.39 -26.25
CA LEU A 88 -18.27 -6.89 -26.03
C LEU A 88 -17.27 -8.05 -26.03
N VAL A 89 -17.45 -9.05 -25.15
CA VAL A 89 -16.47 -10.13 -24.95
C VAL A 89 -16.44 -11.14 -26.09
N THR A 90 -17.44 -11.17 -26.95
CA THR A 90 -17.41 -11.93 -28.21
C THR A 90 -16.46 -11.30 -29.22
N LYS A 91 -16.35 -9.99 -29.25
CA LYS A 91 -15.53 -9.25 -30.21
C LYS A 91 -14.12 -8.95 -29.68
N ASN A 92 -14.00 -8.61 -28.41
CA ASN A 92 -12.78 -8.11 -27.76
C ASN A 92 -12.59 -8.77 -26.39
N HIS A 93 -11.36 -8.71 -25.86
CA HIS A 93 -11.15 -8.83 -24.44
C HIS A 93 -11.57 -7.53 -23.73
N ILE A 94 -11.79 -7.57 -22.42
CA ILE A 94 -12.09 -6.38 -21.62
C ILE A 94 -10.85 -5.51 -21.49
N TYR A 95 -9.68 -6.15 -21.35
CA TYR A 95 -8.38 -5.50 -21.21
C TYR A 95 -7.26 -6.48 -21.53
N GLN A 96 -6.12 -5.97 -22.01
CA GLN A 96 -4.91 -6.78 -22.19
C GLN A 96 -3.63 -5.96 -22.16
N THR A 97 -2.54 -6.63 -21.80
CA THR A 97 -1.18 -6.09 -21.85
C THR A 97 -0.19 -7.23 -22.14
N GLU A 98 0.91 -6.89 -22.78
CA GLU A 98 2.00 -7.80 -23.08
C GLU A 98 3.32 -7.19 -22.65
N LYS A 99 4.22 -8.01 -22.13
CA LYS A 99 5.61 -7.62 -21.88
C LYS A 99 6.59 -8.74 -22.21
N VAL A 100 7.76 -8.35 -22.63
CA VAL A 100 8.91 -9.25 -22.81
C VAL A 100 10.02 -8.77 -21.87
N ASN A 101 10.44 -9.65 -20.99
CA ASN A 101 11.45 -9.38 -19.97
C ASN A 101 12.71 -10.19 -20.26
N LEU A 102 13.87 -9.60 -20.02
CA LEU A 102 15.13 -10.32 -19.85
C LEU A 102 15.32 -10.57 -18.35
N ILE A 103 15.35 -11.80 -17.94
CA ILE A 103 15.62 -12.21 -16.56
C ILE A 103 17.03 -12.70 -16.47
N GLN A 104 17.81 -12.07 -15.61
CA GLN A 104 19.21 -12.34 -15.37
C GLN A 104 19.43 -12.79 -13.94
N HIS A 105 20.16 -13.88 -13.77
CA HIS A 105 20.52 -14.42 -12.45
C HIS A 105 22.03 -14.60 -12.33
N SER A 106 22.57 -14.15 -11.22
CA SER A 106 23.99 -14.34 -10.88
C SER A 106 24.20 -14.37 -9.37
N LYS A 107 24.79 -15.44 -8.86
CA LYS A 107 25.15 -15.61 -7.43
C LYS A 107 24.00 -15.25 -6.47
N HIS A 108 22.81 -15.83 -6.67
CA HIS A 108 21.60 -15.60 -5.86
C HIS A 108 20.97 -14.20 -5.96
N LYS A 109 21.40 -13.39 -6.92
CA LYS A 109 20.79 -12.11 -7.27
C LYS A 109 20.08 -12.25 -8.60
N SER A 110 18.88 -11.71 -8.70
CA SER A 110 18.11 -11.69 -9.95
C SER A 110 17.72 -10.27 -10.29
N LYS A 111 17.74 -9.96 -11.58
CA LYS A 111 17.27 -8.70 -12.14
C LYS A 111 16.39 -8.97 -13.35
N GLU A 112 15.29 -8.27 -13.45
CA GLU A 112 14.38 -8.27 -14.57
C GLU A 112 14.56 -6.97 -15.36
N THR A 113 14.78 -7.05 -16.68
CA THR A 113 14.79 -5.89 -17.57
C THR A 113 13.65 -6.01 -18.55
N ILE A 114 12.71 -5.09 -18.51
CA ILE A 114 11.59 -5.04 -19.47
C ILE A 114 12.12 -4.47 -20.79
N ILE A 115 12.26 -5.33 -21.80
CA ILE A 115 12.79 -4.97 -23.14
C ILE A 115 11.71 -4.58 -24.12
N ALA A 116 10.48 -5.04 -23.90
CA ALA A 116 9.32 -4.64 -24.69
C ALA A 116 8.05 -4.70 -23.83
N THR A 117 7.17 -3.72 -23.99
CA THR A 117 5.83 -3.75 -23.39
C THR A 117 4.85 -2.98 -24.22
N ARG A 118 3.60 -3.43 -24.24
CA ARG A 118 2.43 -2.71 -24.77
C ARG A 118 1.22 -2.93 -23.91
N MET A 119 0.41 -1.91 -23.73
CA MET A 119 -0.76 -1.91 -22.86
C MET A 119 -1.94 -1.31 -23.63
N ALA A 120 -3.04 -2.05 -23.78
CA ALA A 120 -4.22 -1.56 -24.50
C ALA A 120 -4.77 -0.28 -23.86
N GLY A 121 -4.98 0.75 -24.69
CA GLY A 121 -5.50 2.04 -24.24
C GLY A 121 -4.45 3.00 -23.66
N PHE A 122 -3.17 2.65 -23.67
CA PHE A 122 -2.10 3.48 -23.10
C PHE A 122 -0.90 3.56 -24.04
N LYS A 123 -0.48 4.76 -24.37
CA LYS A 123 0.76 5.02 -25.12
C LYS A 123 1.99 4.75 -24.27
N GLU A 124 1.94 5.22 -23.00
CA GLU A 124 2.91 4.88 -21.96
C GLU A 124 2.26 3.93 -20.96
N PRO A 125 2.93 2.84 -20.56
CA PRO A 125 2.34 1.89 -19.63
C PRO A 125 2.18 2.51 -18.24
N ILE A 126 1.24 2.00 -17.50
CA ILE A 126 1.14 2.28 -16.06
C ILE A 126 2.27 1.49 -15.39
N TYR A 127 3.33 2.19 -14.99
CA TYR A 127 4.56 1.57 -14.48
C TYR A 127 4.33 0.66 -13.29
N GLU A 128 3.44 1.03 -12.40
CA GLU A 128 3.11 0.23 -11.22
C GLU A 128 2.61 -1.17 -11.59
N TYR A 129 1.90 -1.32 -12.71
CA TYR A 129 1.43 -2.62 -13.20
C TYR A 129 2.54 -3.49 -13.77
N LEU A 130 3.58 -2.91 -14.32
CA LEU A 130 4.69 -3.67 -14.88
C LEU A 130 5.51 -4.38 -13.79
N GLY A 131 5.56 -3.81 -12.60
CA GLY A 131 6.32 -4.33 -11.47
C GLY A 131 5.57 -5.29 -10.55
N LEU A 132 4.31 -5.60 -10.85
CA LEU A 132 3.47 -6.38 -9.95
C LEU A 132 3.77 -7.87 -10.01
N LYS A 133 4.03 -8.45 -8.84
CA LYS A 133 4.14 -9.89 -8.63
C LYS A 133 2.82 -10.43 -8.11
N LEU A 134 1.98 -10.95 -8.99
CA LEU A 134 0.66 -11.49 -8.61
C LEU A 134 0.74 -12.90 -8.01
N ILE A 135 1.82 -13.63 -8.27
CA ILE A 135 2.08 -14.97 -7.76
C ILE A 135 3.58 -15.25 -7.69
N SER A 136 4.00 -16.05 -6.74
CA SER A 136 5.40 -16.52 -6.63
C SER A 136 5.95 -17.06 -7.94
N TYR A 137 7.19 -16.71 -8.26
CA TYR A 137 7.87 -17.18 -9.47
C TYR A 137 8.31 -18.63 -9.33
N SER A 138 8.87 -19.01 -8.17
CA SER A 138 9.28 -20.38 -7.90
C SER A 138 8.26 -21.13 -7.04
N VAL A 139 8.02 -22.39 -7.36
CA VAL A 139 7.21 -23.31 -6.55
C VAL A 139 7.87 -23.64 -5.21
N TYR A 140 9.16 -23.33 -5.05
CA TYR A 140 9.96 -23.57 -3.83
C TYR A 140 9.97 -22.36 -2.89
N GLU A 141 9.45 -21.19 -3.29
CA GLU A 141 9.37 -20.00 -2.42
C GLU A 141 8.57 -20.28 -1.14
N ASN A 142 9.09 -19.77 -0.01
CA ASN A 142 8.37 -19.82 1.26
C ASN A 142 8.61 -18.51 2.05
N PRO A 143 7.56 -17.74 2.31
CA PRO A 143 6.14 -18.01 1.98
C PRO A 143 5.87 -18.02 0.47
N PHE A 144 4.88 -18.81 0.07
CA PHE A 144 4.34 -18.79 -1.29
C PHE A 144 3.33 -17.65 -1.39
N GLU A 145 3.58 -16.68 -2.26
CA GLU A 145 2.76 -15.47 -2.35
C GLU A 145 1.72 -15.57 -3.47
N ILE A 146 0.50 -15.17 -3.16
CA ILE A 146 -0.58 -15.00 -4.13
C ILE A 146 -1.32 -13.70 -3.83
N LEU A 147 -1.41 -12.79 -4.81
CA LEU A 147 -2.05 -11.48 -4.68
C LEU A 147 -1.54 -10.74 -3.43
N GLU A 148 -0.22 -10.62 -3.31
CA GLU A 148 0.48 -9.98 -2.17
C GLU A 148 0.23 -10.65 -0.80
N THR A 149 -0.50 -11.77 -0.77
CA THR A 149 -0.77 -12.50 0.47
C THR A 149 0.21 -13.66 0.64
N PRO A 150 0.98 -13.70 1.73
CA PRO A 150 1.87 -14.80 2.03
C PRO A 150 1.09 -16.03 2.54
N LEU A 151 1.30 -17.17 1.89
CA LEU A 151 0.73 -18.46 2.27
C LEU A 151 1.86 -19.45 2.61
N GLN A 152 1.60 -20.35 3.56
CA GLN A 152 2.56 -21.41 3.84
C GLN A 152 2.65 -22.36 2.64
N ASN A 153 3.87 -22.49 2.10
CA ASN A 153 4.10 -23.43 1.01
C ASN A 153 3.90 -24.89 1.51
N PRO A 154 3.10 -25.73 0.81
CA PRO A 154 2.85 -27.09 1.24
C PRO A 154 4.12 -27.94 1.39
N ILE A 155 5.15 -27.71 0.58
CA ILE A 155 6.42 -28.46 0.70
C ILE A 155 7.30 -27.97 1.85
N SER A 156 7.04 -26.81 2.47
CA SER A 156 7.86 -26.26 3.56
C SER A 156 7.75 -27.09 4.85
N ARG A 157 8.72 -26.90 5.77
CA ARG A 157 8.73 -27.58 7.07
C ARG A 157 7.45 -27.32 7.87
N ILE A 158 6.97 -26.07 7.90
CA ILE A 158 5.71 -25.70 8.56
C ILE A 158 4.52 -26.21 7.73
N GLY A 159 4.55 -26.04 6.42
CA GLY A 159 3.50 -26.48 5.50
C GLY A 159 3.18 -27.97 5.69
N ARG A 160 4.19 -28.83 5.75
CA ARG A 160 4.02 -30.30 5.97
C ARG A 160 3.25 -30.65 7.26
N ARG A 161 3.21 -29.77 8.26
CA ARG A 161 2.39 -29.95 9.47
C ARG A 161 0.94 -29.46 9.27
N LEU A 162 0.72 -28.53 8.34
CA LEU A 162 -0.59 -27.89 8.10
C LEU A 162 -1.43 -28.58 7.04
N TYR A 163 -0.78 -29.37 6.16
CA TYR A 163 -1.44 -30.05 5.04
C TYR A 163 -1.47 -31.57 5.24
N VAL A 164 -2.42 -32.23 4.58
CA VAL A 164 -2.45 -33.67 4.35
C VAL A 164 -2.14 -33.95 2.89
N TYR A 165 -1.51 -35.08 2.63
CA TYR A 165 -1.04 -35.50 1.31
C TYR A 165 -1.57 -36.89 0.96
N ASN A 166 -1.92 -37.06 -0.32
CA ASN A 166 -2.37 -38.33 -0.85
C ASN A 166 -1.66 -38.61 -2.19
N LEU A 167 -1.10 -39.80 -2.34
CA LEU A 167 -0.56 -40.28 -3.59
C LEU A 167 -1.70 -40.75 -4.49
N VAL A 168 -1.95 -40.03 -5.57
CA VAL A 168 -3.01 -40.39 -6.53
C VAL A 168 -2.56 -41.56 -7.40
N ASP A 169 -1.42 -41.40 -8.08
CA ASP A 169 -0.79 -42.39 -8.95
C ASP A 169 0.62 -41.93 -9.35
N SER A 170 1.19 -42.57 -10.39
CA SER A 170 2.40 -42.13 -11.06
C SER A 170 2.19 -42.11 -12.57
N ILE A 171 2.74 -41.10 -13.22
CA ILE A 171 2.69 -40.91 -14.69
C ILE A 171 4.10 -40.68 -15.24
N GLN A 172 4.22 -40.71 -16.55
CA GLN A 172 5.45 -40.31 -17.26
C GLN A 172 5.32 -38.84 -17.69
N ILE A 173 6.34 -38.02 -17.37
CA ILE A 173 6.50 -36.67 -17.88
C ILE A 173 7.88 -36.61 -18.53
N GLN A 174 7.95 -36.33 -19.82
CA GLN A 174 9.20 -36.32 -20.61
C GLN A 174 10.06 -37.58 -20.43
N GLY A 175 9.41 -38.76 -20.40
CA GLY A 175 10.05 -40.05 -20.21
C GLY A 175 10.50 -40.35 -18.77
N ARG A 176 10.21 -39.48 -17.79
CA ARG A 176 10.61 -39.64 -16.40
C ARG A 176 9.40 -40.00 -15.51
N LYS A 177 9.55 -41.00 -14.66
CA LYS A 177 8.52 -41.40 -13.70
C LYS A 177 8.26 -40.26 -12.73
N THR A 178 6.98 -39.87 -12.59
CA THR A 178 6.57 -38.71 -11.79
C THR A 178 5.37 -39.08 -10.92
N TYR A 179 5.48 -38.88 -9.61
CA TYR A 179 4.41 -39.13 -8.65
C TYR A 179 3.42 -37.97 -8.65
N ARG A 180 2.11 -38.25 -8.75
CA ARG A 180 1.06 -37.26 -8.56
C ARG A 180 0.63 -37.25 -7.11
N VAL A 181 0.94 -36.19 -6.40
CA VAL A 181 0.61 -36.01 -4.98
C VAL A 181 -0.43 -34.91 -4.83
N TYR A 182 -1.63 -35.28 -4.39
CA TYR A 182 -2.65 -34.32 -3.99
C TYR A 182 -2.36 -33.81 -2.59
N PHE A 183 -2.58 -32.52 -2.34
CA PHE A 183 -2.47 -31.92 -1.01
C PHE A 183 -3.64 -31.00 -0.72
N GLN A 184 -4.07 -30.96 0.54
CA GLN A 184 -5.08 -30.04 1.05
C GLN A 184 -4.82 -29.70 2.52
N PRO A 185 -5.34 -28.55 3.03
CA PRO A 185 -5.16 -28.19 4.43
C PRO A 185 -5.91 -29.19 5.35
N LYS A 186 -5.30 -29.53 6.50
CA LYS A 186 -5.92 -30.39 7.54
C LYS A 186 -7.27 -29.84 8.02
N LYS A 187 -7.35 -28.51 8.17
CA LYS A 187 -8.63 -27.83 8.45
C LYS A 187 -9.09 -27.15 7.16
N ILE A 188 -10.17 -27.65 6.59
CA ILE A 188 -10.76 -27.09 5.38
C ILE A 188 -11.36 -25.74 5.72
N ARG A 189 -10.71 -24.69 5.22
CA ARG A 189 -11.18 -23.30 5.33
C ARG A 189 -11.09 -22.64 3.96
N ALA A 190 -11.95 -21.64 3.71
CA ALA A 190 -11.83 -20.79 2.55
C ALA A 190 -10.44 -20.09 2.54
N ASN A 191 -9.98 -19.71 1.36
CA ASN A 191 -8.70 -19.02 1.13
C ASN A 191 -7.44 -19.82 1.57
N ARG A 192 -7.51 -21.14 1.55
CA ARG A 192 -6.37 -22.03 1.80
C ARG A 192 -5.95 -22.73 0.51
N LEU A 193 -4.62 -22.90 0.38
CA LEU A 193 -4.00 -23.55 -0.77
C LEU A 193 -4.30 -25.05 -0.77
N ARG A 194 -4.67 -25.59 -1.93
CA ARG A 194 -4.81 -27.03 -2.23
C ARG A 194 -4.33 -27.30 -3.64
N GLY A 195 -4.05 -28.53 -4.01
CA GLY A 195 -3.62 -28.80 -5.37
C GLY A 195 -2.95 -30.13 -5.61
N LEU A 196 -2.26 -30.23 -6.73
CA LEU A 196 -1.49 -31.40 -7.19
C LEU A 196 -0.03 -30.99 -7.40
N LEU A 197 0.87 -31.79 -6.85
CA LEU A 197 2.30 -31.73 -7.12
C LEU A 197 2.69 -32.96 -7.95
N TYR A 198 3.42 -32.74 -9.03
CA TYR A 198 4.00 -33.78 -9.86
C TYR A 198 5.48 -33.85 -9.56
N ILE A 199 5.90 -34.89 -8.86
CA ILE A 199 7.23 -35.01 -8.27
C ILE A 199 8.01 -36.07 -9.03
N ASP A 200 9.13 -35.68 -9.63
CA ASP A 200 10.05 -36.59 -10.30
C ASP A 200 10.61 -37.62 -9.30
N ALA A 201 10.51 -38.88 -9.64
CA ALA A 201 10.90 -39.99 -8.77
C ALA A 201 12.42 -40.03 -8.49
N GLU A 202 13.27 -39.58 -9.45
CA GLU A 202 14.73 -39.63 -9.36
C GLU A 202 15.27 -38.41 -8.61
N THR A 203 14.97 -37.20 -9.06
CA THR A 203 15.52 -35.95 -8.50
C THR A 203 14.73 -35.43 -7.32
N SER A 204 13.50 -35.91 -7.11
CA SER A 204 12.52 -35.35 -6.17
C SER A 204 12.18 -33.88 -6.48
N ALA A 205 12.40 -33.43 -7.71
CA ALA A 205 12.02 -32.11 -8.18
C ALA A 205 10.51 -32.05 -8.53
N ILE A 206 9.96 -30.84 -8.54
CA ILE A 206 8.60 -30.60 -9.03
C ILE A 206 8.66 -30.40 -10.54
N ALA A 207 8.12 -31.38 -11.30
CA ALA A 207 8.01 -31.31 -12.76
C ALA A 207 6.78 -30.52 -13.22
N LYS A 208 5.73 -30.49 -12.41
CA LYS A 208 4.51 -29.69 -12.61
C LYS A 208 3.84 -29.44 -11.27
N ALA A 209 3.25 -28.26 -11.11
CA ALA A 209 2.45 -27.97 -9.95
C ALA A 209 1.12 -27.34 -10.35
N HIS A 210 0.06 -27.69 -9.65
CA HIS A 210 -1.25 -27.11 -9.82
C HIS A 210 -1.79 -26.70 -8.46
N TYR A 211 -1.96 -25.40 -8.27
CA TYR A 211 -2.44 -24.80 -7.02
C TYR A 211 -3.82 -24.22 -7.19
N ARG A 212 -4.69 -24.37 -6.19
CA ARG A 212 -6.04 -23.84 -6.14
C ARG A 212 -6.35 -23.17 -4.83
N ILE A 213 -7.10 -22.09 -4.91
CA ILE A 213 -7.73 -21.43 -3.76
C ILE A 213 -9.18 -21.19 -4.10
N TYR A 214 -10.07 -21.50 -3.14
CA TYR A 214 -11.48 -21.17 -3.22
C TYR A 214 -11.86 -20.22 -2.08
N GLY A 215 -12.69 -19.24 -2.37
CA GLY A 215 -13.13 -18.27 -1.36
C GLY A 215 -13.64 -16.98 -1.99
N ILE A 216 -13.06 -15.87 -1.59
CA ILE A 216 -13.38 -14.54 -2.16
C ILE A 216 -13.06 -14.50 -3.65
N ALA A 217 -11.91 -15.04 -4.02
CA ALA A 217 -11.53 -15.31 -5.38
C ALA A 217 -11.29 -16.81 -5.56
N ASN A 218 -11.66 -17.34 -6.71
CA ASN A 218 -11.27 -18.67 -7.15
C ASN A 218 -10.01 -18.51 -8.00
N ILE A 219 -8.91 -19.06 -7.51
CA ILE A 219 -7.59 -18.91 -8.11
C ILE A 219 -7.11 -20.28 -8.55
N ASP A 220 -6.67 -20.35 -9.78
CA ASP A 220 -6.01 -21.51 -10.38
C ASP A 220 -4.63 -21.10 -10.87
N ALA A 221 -3.57 -21.77 -10.40
CA ALA A 221 -2.20 -21.54 -10.83
C ALA A 221 -1.56 -22.85 -11.30
N THR A 222 -0.99 -22.85 -12.48
CA THR A 222 -0.29 -24.01 -13.05
C THR A 222 1.13 -23.62 -13.40
N TYR A 223 2.07 -24.42 -12.95
CA TYR A 223 3.49 -24.34 -13.30
C TYR A 223 3.88 -25.61 -14.04
N THR A 224 4.50 -25.46 -15.19
CA THR A 224 5.08 -26.55 -15.98
C THR A 224 6.57 -26.32 -16.10
N PHE A 225 7.33 -27.39 -16.05
CA PHE A 225 8.79 -27.37 -16.14
C PHE A 225 9.24 -28.29 -17.25
N ASN A 226 10.34 -27.94 -17.88
CA ASN A 226 11.05 -28.76 -18.85
C ASN A 226 12.34 -29.31 -18.23
N TYR A 227 12.61 -30.61 -18.40
CA TYR A 227 13.85 -31.22 -17.88
C TYR A 227 14.99 -30.98 -18.85
N LEU A 228 15.97 -30.20 -18.40
CA LEU A 228 17.18 -29.90 -19.16
C LEU A 228 18.22 -30.99 -18.84
N LYS A 229 18.34 -31.97 -19.74
CA LYS A 229 19.18 -33.16 -19.56
C LYS A 229 20.67 -32.82 -19.28
N ASP A 230 21.18 -31.81 -20.00
CA ASP A 230 22.59 -31.39 -19.90
C ASP A 230 22.93 -30.77 -18.53
N HIS A 231 21.93 -30.29 -17.82
CA HIS A 231 22.10 -29.65 -16.52
C HIS A 231 21.46 -30.44 -15.36
N GLY A 232 20.72 -31.50 -15.66
CA GLY A 232 20.07 -32.35 -14.67
C GLY A 232 18.96 -31.64 -13.84
N ILE A 233 18.36 -30.58 -14.38
CA ILE A 233 17.42 -29.70 -13.63
C ILE A 233 16.11 -29.49 -14.39
N TRP A 234 15.03 -29.38 -13.61
CA TRP A 234 13.73 -28.96 -14.14
C TRP A 234 13.67 -27.43 -14.19
N PHE A 235 13.64 -26.84 -15.37
CA PHE A 235 13.61 -25.40 -15.60
C PHE A 235 12.18 -24.93 -15.97
N PRO A 236 11.72 -23.74 -15.59
CA PRO A 236 10.39 -23.25 -15.93
C PRO A 236 10.12 -23.23 -17.44
N GLU A 237 9.01 -23.81 -17.85
CA GLU A 237 8.55 -23.85 -19.24
C GLU A 237 7.34 -22.93 -19.47
N LYS A 238 6.34 -23.04 -18.61
CA LYS A 238 5.12 -22.24 -18.68
C LYS A 238 4.49 -22.04 -17.31
N ARG A 239 4.02 -20.84 -17.09
CA ARG A 239 3.20 -20.50 -15.90
C ARG A 239 1.89 -19.91 -16.37
N LYS A 240 0.79 -20.42 -15.83
CA LYS A 240 -0.56 -19.91 -16.08
C LYS A 240 -1.25 -19.61 -14.75
N PHE A 241 -1.82 -18.42 -14.63
CA PHE A 241 -2.50 -17.96 -13.45
C PHE A 241 -3.85 -17.38 -13.82
N ILE A 242 -4.93 -17.87 -13.20
CA ILE A 242 -6.30 -17.46 -13.48
C ILE A 242 -6.97 -17.07 -12.17
N VAL A 243 -7.58 -15.88 -12.15
CA VAL A 243 -8.36 -15.36 -11.04
C VAL A 243 -9.78 -15.12 -11.50
N LYS A 244 -10.74 -15.81 -10.88
CA LYS A 244 -12.17 -15.65 -11.10
C LYS A 244 -12.83 -15.12 -9.82
N LYS A 245 -13.96 -14.45 -9.95
CA LYS A 245 -14.81 -14.14 -8.81
C LYS A 245 -15.16 -15.42 -8.05
N GLY A 246 -15.01 -15.38 -6.74
CA GLY A 246 -15.40 -16.50 -5.87
C GLY A 246 -16.90 -16.51 -5.54
N SER A 247 -17.28 -17.39 -4.61
CA SER A 247 -18.67 -17.52 -4.13
C SER A 247 -19.11 -16.40 -3.17
N ASN A 248 -18.23 -15.46 -2.86
CA ASN A 248 -18.47 -14.42 -1.89
C ASN A 248 -18.85 -13.09 -2.56
N THR A 249 -19.72 -12.30 -1.93
CA THR A 249 -20.20 -10.98 -2.38
C THR A 249 -19.18 -9.85 -2.12
N LYS A 250 -17.93 -10.18 -1.75
CA LYS A 250 -16.92 -9.22 -1.31
C LYS A 250 -16.04 -8.74 -2.46
N ASP A 251 -15.65 -7.47 -2.36
CA ASP A 251 -14.69 -6.85 -3.27
C ASP A 251 -13.34 -7.55 -3.23
N LEU A 252 -12.71 -7.71 -4.38
CA LEU A 252 -11.37 -8.24 -4.49
C LEU A 252 -10.38 -7.07 -4.64
N LYS A 253 -9.45 -6.94 -3.72
CA LYS A 253 -8.32 -6.01 -3.89
C LYS A 253 -7.25 -6.66 -4.74
N ILE A 254 -7.04 -6.12 -5.93
CA ILE A 254 -5.92 -6.47 -6.80
C ILE A 254 -5.18 -5.18 -7.10
N LEU A 255 -3.86 -5.16 -6.87
CA LEU A 255 -2.99 -4.06 -7.28
C LEU A 255 -3.26 -2.71 -6.60
N GLY A 256 -3.64 -2.74 -5.32
CA GLY A 256 -4.03 -1.53 -4.61
C GLY A 256 -5.39 -0.95 -5.03
N SER A 257 -5.98 -1.46 -6.12
CA SER A 257 -7.31 -1.11 -6.58
C SER A 257 -8.34 -2.12 -6.07
N THR A 258 -9.49 -1.62 -5.63
CA THR A 258 -10.62 -2.47 -5.24
C THR A 258 -11.45 -2.75 -6.48
N ILE A 259 -11.44 -4.00 -6.96
CA ILE A 259 -12.43 -4.43 -7.96
C ILE A 259 -13.73 -4.64 -7.20
N GLN A 260 -14.64 -3.70 -7.32
CA GLN A 260 -15.96 -3.78 -6.73
C GLN A 260 -16.81 -4.78 -7.52
N PHE A 261 -17.14 -5.87 -6.88
CA PHE A 261 -18.19 -6.74 -7.36
C PHE A 261 -19.50 -6.30 -6.68
N ASN A 262 -20.26 -5.44 -7.35
CA ASN A 262 -21.56 -4.99 -6.87
C ASN A 262 -22.53 -6.17 -6.84
N SER A 263 -22.51 -6.95 -5.76
CA SER A 263 -23.54 -7.95 -5.50
C SER A 263 -24.38 -7.51 -4.30
N THR A 264 -25.60 -7.09 -4.55
CA THR A 264 -26.61 -6.94 -3.51
C THR A 264 -27.13 -8.32 -3.06
N LEU A 265 -27.58 -8.43 -1.82
CA LEU A 265 -28.12 -9.70 -1.27
C LEU A 265 -29.29 -10.31 -2.09
N GLU A 266 -29.98 -9.49 -2.90
CA GLU A 266 -31.04 -9.90 -3.81
C GLU A 266 -30.53 -10.60 -5.08
N GLU A 267 -29.23 -10.46 -5.41
CA GLU A 267 -28.63 -11.00 -6.64
C GLU A 267 -28.10 -12.44 -6.49
N LYS A 268 -28.43 -13.15 -5.42
CA LYS A 268 -28.08 -14.58 -5.29
C LYS A 268 -28.65 -15.45 -6.43
N VAL A 269 -29.65 -14.94 -7.14
CA VAL A 269 -30.35 -15.66 -8.23
C VAL A 269 -29.87 -15.24 -9.61
N ASN A 270 -29.46 -13.98 -9.81
CA ASN A 270 -29.00 -13.46 -11.13
C ASN A 270 -27.55 -12.96 -11.02
N LYS A 271 -26.58 -13.82 -11.35
CA LYS A 271 -25.19 -13.40 -11.49
C LYS A 271 -25.08 -12.43 -12.68
N ASN A 272 -24.64 -11.20 -12.42
CA ASN A 272 -24.33 -10.25 -13.50
C ASN A 272 -23.34 -10.89 -14.48
N ALA A 273 -23.48 -10.59 -15.77
CA ALA A 273 -22.56 -11.11 -16.77
C ALA A 273 -21.10 -10.73 -16.50
N SER A 274 -20.87 -9.54 -15.92
CA SER A 274 -19.54 -9.08 -15.46
C SER A 274 -18.89 -9.98 -14.41
N ASP A 275 -19.67 -10.72 -13.63
CA ASP A 275 -19.17 -11.67 -12.63
C ASP A 275 -18.46 -12.88 -13.25
N ARG A 276 -18.69 -13.09 -14.54
CA ARG A 276 -18.04 -14.14 -15.34
C ARG A 276 -16.70 -13.71 -15.95
N ALA A 277 -16.32 -12.44 -15.75
CA ALA A 277 -15.00 -11.96 -16.11
C ALA A 277 -13.92 -12.62 -15.24
N TYR A 278 -12.78 -12.88 -15.85
CA TYR A 278 -11.61 -13.41 -15.15
C TYR A 278 -10.33 -12.77 -15.67
N LEU A 279 -9.36 -12.66 -14.78
CA LEU A 279 -7.98 -12.30 -15.09
C LEU A 279 -7.23 -13.59 -15.45
N SER A 280 -6.50 -13.58 -16.56
CA SER A 280 -5.58 -14.65 -16.96
C SER A 280 -4.20 -14.06 -17.24
N ILE A 281 -3.17 -14.71 -16.68
CA ILE A 281 -1.77 -14.40 -16.94
C ILE A 281 -1.10 -15.65 -17.45
N GLU A 282 -0.41 -15.54 -18.56
CA GLU A 282 0.44 -16.59 -19.12
C GLU A 282 1.87 -16.07 -19.25
N SER A 283 2.82 -16.84 -18.81
CA SER A 283 4.25 -16.52 -18.81
C SER A 283 5.01 -17.70 -19.41
N THR A 284 5.82 -17.43 -20.42
CA THR A 284 6.56 -18.45 -21.19
C THR A 284 8.00 -18.01 -21.35
N PRO A 285 8.96 -18.66 -20.69
CA PRO A 285 10.37 -18.48 -20.90
C PRO A 285 10.81 -18.94 -22.29
N PHE A 286 11.77 -18.27 -22.89
CA PHE A 286 12.43 -18.63 -24.15
C PHE A 286 13.86 -18.07 -24.18
N ASP A 287 14.68 -18.47 -25.14
CA ASP A 287 16.10 -18.09 -25.26
C ASP A 287 16.85 -18.29 -23.95
N ILE A 288 16.83 -19.53 -23.44
CA ILE A 288 17.43 -19.88 -22.14
C ILE A 288 18.90 -20.15 -22.31
N GLU A 289 19.75 -19.41 -21.61
CA GLU A 289 21.20 -19.56 -21.60
C GLU A 289 21.69 -19.83 -20.17
N ILE A 290 22.19 -21.04 -19.89
CA ILE A 290 22.73 -21.45 -18.60
C ILE A 290 24.25 -21.41 -18.64
N GLY A 291 24.88 -20.97 -17.54
CA GLY A 291 26.35 -20.87 -17.43
C GLY A 291 26.92 -19.57 -18.01
N LYS A 292 26.16 -18.77 -18.71
CA LYS A 292 26.60 -17.48 -19.22
C LYS A 292 26.97 -16.54 -18.11
N LYS A 293 28.16 -15.91 -18.19
CA LYS A 293 28.59 -14.92 -17.21
C LYS A 293 27.67 -13.69 -17.25
N VAL A 294 26.93 -13.49 -16.19
CA VAL A 294 26.00 -12.36 -16.01
C VAL A 294 26.52 -11.42 -14.95
N VAL A 295 26.55 -10.11 -15.25
CA VAL A 295 26.90 -9.06 -14.30
C VAL A 295 25.66 -8.23 -14.00
N ILE A 296 25.14 -8.36 -12.77
CA ILE A 296 23.98 -7.58 -12.33
C ILE A 296 24.47 -6.27 -11.75
N LYS A 297 24.19 -5.18 -12.47
CA LYS A 297 24.39 -3.82 -11.98
C LYS A 297 23.18 -3.41 -11.12
N GLU A 298 23.43 -2.69 -10.00
CA GLU A 298 22.38 -2.17 -9.11
C GLU A 298 21.39 -3.26 -8.63
N PRO A 299 21.85 -4.26 -7.86
CA PRO A 299 21.04 -5.41 -7.45
C PRO A 299 19.85 -5.04 -6.53
N GLN A 300 19.82 -3.83 -5.99
CA GLN A 300 18.71 -3.27 -5.21
C GLN A 300 17.50 -2.90 -6.08
N ILE A 301 17.71 -2.65 -7.38
CA ILE A 301 16.64 -2.44 -8.36
C ILE A 301 16.30 -3.79 -8.98
N LYS A 302 15.13 -4.31 -8.63
CA LYS A 302 14.69 -5.63 -9.12
C LYS A 302 14.25 -5.61 -10.56
N ILE A 303 13.63 -4.52 -10.99
CA ILE A 303 13.09 -4.35 -12.34
C ILE A 303 13.67 -3.10 -12.96
N ASP A 304 14.14 -3.20 -14.17
CA ASP A 304 14.62 -2.07 -14.98
C ASP A 304 13.81 -1.97 -16.27
N LEU A 305 13.51 -0.75 -16.70
CA LEU A 305 12.73 -0.50 -17.89
C LEU A 305 13.62 0.10 -18.98
N ALA A 306 13.82 -0.63 -20.08
CA ALA A 306 14.59 -0.13 -21.19
C ALA A 306 13.90 1.08 -21.86
N LYS A 307 14.65 2.11 -22.24
CA LYS A 307 14.13 3.34 -22.87
C LYS A 307 13.31 3.05 -24.13
N SER A 308 13.66 2.01 -24.90
CA SER A 308 12.99 1.62 -26.15
C SER A 308 11.88 0.57 -25.96
N SER A 309 11.48 0.32 -24.71
CA SER A 309 10.52 -0.77 -24.43
C SER A 309 9.11 -0.53 -24.98
N PHE A 310 8.71 0.73 -25.21
CA PHE A 310 7.36 1.08 -25.68
C PHE A 310 7.22 1.17 -27.21
N SER A 311 8.34 1.20 -27.95
CA SER A 311 8.36 1.53 -29.38
C SER A 311 8.48 0.31 -30.30
N LYS A 312 8.16 -0.90 -29.80
CA LYS A 312 8.26 -2.11 -30.66
C LYS A 312 7.14 -2.16 -31.67
N PRO A 313 7.47 -2.41 -32.97
CA PRO A 313 6.48 -2.50 -34.03
C PRO A 313 5.58 -3.73 -33.87
N GLU A 314 4.40 -3.73 -34.51
CA GLU A 314 3.43 -4.85 -34.47
C GLU A 314 4.04 -6.16 -34.89
N LYS A 315 4.95 -6.13 -35.91
CA LYS A 315 5.67 -7.31 -36.40
C LYS A 315 6.45 -8.03 -35.31
N TYR A 316 7.01 -7.28 -34.32
CA TYR A 316 7.69 -7.87 -33.17
C TYR A 316 6.72 -8.68 -32.29
N TRP A 317 5.53 -8.16 -32.05
CA TRP A 317 4.53 -8.85 -31.23
C TRP A 317 3.90 -10.06 -31.93
N ALA A 318 3.86 -10.04 -33.27
CA ALA A 318 3.38 -11.16 -34.08
C ALA A 318 4.26 -12.41 -33.88
N THR A 319 5.55 -12.29 -33.55
CA THR A 319 6.44 -13.45 -33.32
C THR A 319 6.02 -14.31 -32.13
N PHE A 320 5.30 -13.74 -31.16
CA PHE A 320 4.81 -14.44 -29.97
C PHE A 320 3.39 -15.01 -30.13
N ALA A 321 2.77 -14.81 -31.28
CA ALA A 321 1.42 -15.28 -31.59
C ALA A 321 1.40 -16.69 -32.21
N LYS A 322 2.30 -17.60 -31.80
CA LYS A 322 2.57 -18.88 -32.49
C LYS A 322 1.41 -19.88 -32.52
N ASP A 323 0.46 -19.82 -31.57
CA ASP A 323 -0.66 -20.76 -31.53
C ASP A 323 -2.00 -20.01 -31.61
N SER A 324 -2.76 -20.25 -32.70
CA SER A 324 -4.08 -19.71 -32.98
C SER A 324 -4.25 -18.23 -32.60
N ILE A 325 -4.08 -17.36 -33.60
CA ILE A 325 -4.33 -15.92 -33.44
C ILE A 325 -5.77 -15.75 -32.94
N ASP A 326 -5.93 -15.51 -31.64
CA ASP A 326 -7.23 -15.08 -31.13
C ASP A 326 -7.52 -13.72 -31.77
N LYS A 327 -8.44 -13.73 -32.73
CA LYS A 327 -8.85 -12.53 -33.50
C LYS A 327 -9.29 -11.41 -32.56
N ARG A 328 -9.72 -11.74 -31.33
CA ARG A 328 -10.06 -10.78 -30.29
C ARG A 328 -8.85 -10.01 -29.80
N LYS A 329 -7.66 -10.62 -29.73
CA LYS A 329 -6.44 -9.99 -29.26
C LYS A 329 -6.09 -8.72 -30.04
N LEU A 330 -6.06 -8.80 -31.39
CA LEU A 330 -5.78 -7.62 -32.24
C LEU A 330 -6.90 -6.58 -32.16
N LYS A 331 -8.16 -7.04 -32.22
CA LYS A 331 -9.31 -6.12 -32.08
C LYS A 331 -9.36 -5.39 -30.78
N THR A 332 -8.88 -6.01 -29.69
CA THR A 332 -8.85 -5.39 -28.35
C THR A 332 -7.94 -4.17 -28.32
N TYR A 333 -6.73 -4.23 -28.90
CA TYR A 333 -5.86 -3.06 -28.97
C TYR A 333 -6.54 -1.92 -29.71
N VAL A 334 -7.03 -2.18 -30.93
CA VAL A 334 -7.68 -1.16 -31.75
C VAL A 334 -8.89 -0.54 -31.06
N SER A 335 -9.74 -1.38 -30.45
CA SER A 335 -10.97 -0.91 -29.80
C SER A 335 -10.71 -0.12 -28.53
N ILE A 336 -9.78 -0.59 -27.68
CA ILE A 336 -9.48 0.07 -26.41
C ILE A 336 -8.67 1.34 -26.65
N ASP A 337 -7.73 1.34 -27.61
CA ASP A 337 -6.96 2.53 -27.95
C ASP A 337 -7.87 3.63 -28.51
N SER A 338 -8.84 3.27 -29.38
CA SER A 338 -9.85 4.20 -29.87
C SER A 338 -10.72 4.75 -28.73
N LEU A 339 -11.19 3.90 -27.83
CA LEU A 339 -11.98 4.31 -26.66
C LEU A 339 -11.16 5.20 -25.71
N SER A 340 -9.92 4.83 -25.44
CA SER A 340 -9.03 5.59 -24.56
C SER A 340 -8.76 6.99 -25.10
N ASN A 341 -8.54 7.11 -26.40
CA ASN A 341 -8.36 8.39 -27.06
C ASN A 341 -9.64 9.23 -27.03
N ALA A 342 -10.81 8.63 -27.36
CA ALA A 342 -12.11 9.33 -27.36
C ALA A 342 -12.46 9.84 -25.94
N GLU A 343 -12.26 9.02 -24.93
CA GLU A 343 -12.58 9.32 -23.54
C GLU A 343 -11.45 10.03 -22.77
N ARG A 344 -10.29 10.23 -23.39
CA ARG A 344 -9.09 10.82 -22.77
C ARG A 344 -8.70 10.11 -21.47
N ILE A 345 -8.71 8.79 -21.45
CA ILE A 345 -8.53 7.97 -20.24
C ILE A 345 -7.15 8.24 -19.60
N GLU A 346 -6.09 8.32 -20.41
CA GLU A 346 -4.74 8.64 -19.90
C GLU A 346 -4.71 10.00 -19.17
N HIS A 347 -5.36 11.00 -19.74
CA HIS A 347 -5.45 12.33 -19.11
C HIS A 347 -6.24 12.30 -17.81
N LYS A 348 -7.37 11.58 -17.78
CA LYS A 348 -8.19 11.42 -16.57
C LYS A 348 -7.41 10.69 -15.47
N LEU A 349 -6.62 9.67 -15.81
CA LEU A 349 -5.76 8.95 -14.86
C LEU A 349 -4.62 9.82 -14.34
N PHE A 350 -3.96 10.58 -15.22
CA PHE A 350 -2.93 11.53 -14.82
C PHE A 350 -3.51 12.58 -13.85
N LEU A 351 -4.66 13.16 -14.18
CA LEU A 351 -5.37 14.11 -13.33
C LEU A 351 -5.75 13.46 -11.99
N GLY A 352 -6.29 12.24 -12.00
CA GLY A 352 -6.63 11.47 -10.80
C GLY A 352 -5.41 11.25 -9.88
N LYS A 353 -4.26 10.83 -10.43
CA LYS A 353 -3.01 10.69 -9.66
C LYS A 353 -2.57 12.02 -9.03
N LYS A 354 -2.68 13.13 -9.76
CA LYS A 354 -2.36 14.46 -9.22
C LYS A 354 -3.28 14.84 -8.07
N ILE A 355 -4.60 14.67 -8.25
CA ILE A 355 -5.62 14.99 -7.23
C ILE A 355 -5.43 14.14 -5.96
N ILE A 356 -5.12 12.84 -6.10
CA ILE A 356 -4.82 11.97 -4.95
C ILE A 356 -3.61 12.47 -4.14
N ASN A 357 -2.65 13.10 -4.81
CA ASN A 357 -1.50 13.72 -4.17
C ASN A 357 -1.77 15.16 -3.68
N GLY A 358 -3.00 15.68 -3.86
CA GLY A 358 -3.43 17.00 -3.42
C GLY A 358 -3.14 18.13 -4.41
N TYR A 359 -2.89 17.81 -5.66
CA TYR A 359 -2.58 18.82 -6.67
C TYR A 359 -3.58 18.81 -7.83
N PHE A 360 -3.91 19.98 -8.32
CA PHE A 360 -4.70 20.16 -9.53
C PHE A 360 -3.84 20.89 -10.59
N PRO A 361 -3.50 20.24 -11.73
CA PRO A 361 -2.61 20.83 -12.71
C PRO A 361 -3.32 21.91 -13.55
N ILE A 362 -2.79 23.12 -13.51
CA ILE A 362 -3.21 24.24 -14.35
C ILE A 362 -2.00 24.72 -15.13
N SER A 363 -1.91 24.40 -16.41
CA SER A 363 -0.78 24.77 -17.29
C SER A 363 0.58 24.35 -16.70
N ILE A 364 1.43 25.31 -16.34
CA ILE A 364 2.78 25.14 -15.78
C ILE A 364 2.81 25.04 -14.24
N ILE A 365 1.66 25.13 -13.58
CA ILE A 365 1.52 25.11 -12.12
C ILE A 365 0.62 23.97 -11.70
N ASP A 366 1.00 23.25 -10.67
CA ASP A 366 0.15 22.32 -9.93
C ASP A 366 -0.39 23.06 -8.69
N VAL A 367 -1.67 23.42 -8.69
CA VAL A 367 -2.33 24.11 -7.56
C VAL A 367 -2.46 23.14 -6.39
N ASP A 368 -2.04 23.55 -5.20
CA ASP A 368 -2.13 22.72 -3.99
C ASP A 368 -3.53 22.85 -3.36
N LEU A 369 -4.35 21.81 -3.54
CA LEU A 369 -5.71 21.76 -3.02
C LEU A 369 -5.79 21.79 -1.49
N ARG A 370 -4.67 21.46 -0.81
CA ARG A 370 -4.59 21.44 0.66
C ARG A 370 -4.52 22.83 1.27
N THR A 371 -4.20 23.85 0.47
CA THR A 371 -4.09 25.23 0.92
C THR A 371 -5.39 26.00 0.79
N LEU A 372 -6.35 25.53 -0.03
CA LEU A 372 -7.54 26.29 -0.40
C LEU A 372 -8.42 26.61 0.80
N VAL A 373 -8.75 25.61 1.62
CA VAL A 373 -9.61 25.80 2.78
C VAL A 373 -9.12 24.88 3.91
N LYS A 374 -8.92 25.46 5.10
CA LYS A 374 -8.65 24.73 6.35
C LYS A 374 -9.51 25.35 7.45
N TYR A 375 -9.70 24.59 8.51
CA TYR A 375 -10.36 25.08 9.72
C TYR A 375 -9.63 24.53 10.95
N ASN A 376 -9.42 25.39 11.93
CA ASN A 376 -9.04 25.04 13.31
C ASN A 376 -9.62 26.06 14.29
N ASN A 377 -9.63 25.74 15.56
CA ASN A 377 -10.26 26.62 16.59
C ASN A 377 -9.49 27.91 16.83
N PHE A 378 -8.22 27.99 16.45
CA PHE A 378 -7.40 29.17 16.58
C PHE A 378 -7.64 30.16 15.44
N GLU A 379 -7.44 29.73 14.17
CA GLU A 379 -7.55 30.59 12.99
C GLU A 379 -9.01 30.75 12.50
N GLY A 380 -9.93 29.91 12.97
CA GLY A 380 -11.25 29.75 12.34
C GLY A 380 -11.13 29.14 10.95
N PHE A 381 -11.87 29.67 9.97
CA PHE A 381 -11.62 29.32 8.57
C PHE A 381 -10.35 30.02 8.08
N ARG A 382 -9.51 29.24 7.44
CA ARG A 382 -8.30 29.70 6.74
C ARG A 382 -8.48 29.44 5.26
N PHE A 383 -8.49 30.52 4.47
CA PHE A 383 -8.55 30.48 3.01
C PHE A 383 -7.17 30.81 2.45
N GLY A 384 -6.75 30.07 1.44
CA GLY A 384 -5.45 30.30 0.84
C GLY A 384 -5.37 29.80 -0.58
N VAL A 385 -4.26 30.13 -1.20
CA VAL A 385 -3.86 29.69 -2.53
C VAL A 385 -2.41 29.25 -2.43
N GLY A 386 -2.11 28.09 -2.99
CA GLY A 386 -0.75 27.56 -3.05
C GLY A 386 -0.55 26.70 -4.28
N GLY A 387 0.69 26.46 -4.63
CA GLY A 387 1.01 25.60 -5.75
C GLY A 387 2.51 25.41 -5.92
N VAL A 388 2.85 24.59 -6.89
CA VAL A 388 4.24 24.34 -7.28
C VAL A 388 4.33 24.30 -8.80
N THR A 389 5.39 24.83 -9.37
CA THR A 389 5.64 24.70 -10.81
C THR A 389 5.89 23.25 -11.18
N ASN A 390 5.43 22.82 -12.34
CA ASN A 390 5.49 21.42 -12.76
C ASN A 390 6.53 21.21 -13.90
N SER A 391 6.65 19.95 -14.35
CA SER A 391 7.61 19.53 -15.37
C SER A 391 7.39 20.18 -16.76
N LYS A 392 6.24 20.82 -16.99
CA LYS A 392 6.02 21.60 -18.23
C LYS A 392 6.84 22.90 -18.24
N LEU A 393 7.14 23.46 -17.06
CA LEU A 393 8.02 24.61 -16.93
C LEU A 393 9.48 24.16 -16.93
N SER A 394 9.84 23.22 -16.05
CA SER A 394 11.20 22.68 -15.96
C SER A 394 11.20 21.32 -15.24
N GLU A 395 12.10 20.42 -15.66
CA GLU A 395 12.41 19.19 -14.92
C GLU A 395 13.52 19.41 -13.89
N GLN A 396 14.28 20.48 -13.97
CA GLN A 396 15.46 20.74 -13.13
C GLN A 396 15.17 21.67 -11.95
N TYR A 397 14.25 22.61 -12.09
CA TYR A 397 13.90 23.50 -10.99
C TYR A 397 12.38 23.57 -10.81
N LYS A 398 11.96 23.80 -9.59
CA LYS A 398 10.57 24.03 -9.21
C LYS A 398 10.51 25.12 -8.14
N ILE A 399 9.45 25.91 -8.17
CA ILE A 399 9.15 26.91 -7.16
C ILE A 399 7.80 26.53 -6.56
N GLY A 400 7.79 26.22 -5.27
CA GLY A 400 6.59 26.04 -4.47
C GLY A 400 6.31 27.31 -3.66
N GLY A 401 5.03 27.55 -3.37
CA GLY A 401 4.67 28.65 -2.49
C GLY A 401 3.19 28.64 -2.15
N TYR A 402 2.81 29.39 -1.12
CA TYR A 402 1.43 29.59 -0.71
C TYR A 402 1.26 30.92 0.02
N ALA A 403 0.01 31.44 0.00
CA ALA A 403 -0.45 32.50 0.87
C ALA A 403 -1.84 32.12 1.38
N ALA A 404 -2.13 32.36 2.67
CA ALA A 404 -3.37 32.00 3.31
C ALA A 404 -3.71 33.03 4.39
N TYR A 405 -5.01 33.26 4.60
CA TYR A 405 -5.54 34.19 5.59
C TYR A 405 -6.50 33.50 6.54
N GLY A 406 -6.27 33.64 7.84
CA GLY A 406 -7.14 33.15 8.87
C GLY A 406 -8.19 34.19 9.24
N LEU A 407 -9.48 33.78 9.26
CA LEU A 407 -10.57 34.76 9.51
C LEU A 407 -10.64 35.20 10.97
N LYS A 408 -10.31 34.31 11.90
CA LYS A 408 -10.48 34.57 13.33
C LYS A 408 -9.27 35.29 13.93
N ASP A 409 -8.05 34.91 13.55
CA ASP A 409 -6.83 35.51 14.01
C ASP A 409 -6.41 36.75 13.17
N GLY A 410 -7.04 36.95 12.01
CA GLY A 410 -6.80 38.12 11.15
C GLY A 410 -5.38 38.20 10.56
N ALA A 411 -4.63 37.08 10.53
CA ALA A 411 -3.24 37.07 10.13
C ALA A 411 -3.02 36.39 8.77
N LEU A 412 -2.09 36.94 7.99
CA LEU A 412 -1.60 36.37 6.75
C LEU A 412 -0.48 35.37 7.06
N LYS A 413 -0.55 34.18 6.47
CA LYS A 413 0.48 33.14 6.51
C LYS A 413 0.95 32.90 5.09
N TYR A 414 2.25 32.73 4.90
CA TYR A 414 2.82 32.54 3.58
C TYR A 414 4.12 31.77 3.62
N GLY A 415 4.51 31.25 2.46
CA GLY A 415 5.80 30.58 2.32
C GLY A 415 6.20 30.41 0.87
N ILE A 416 7.49 30.33 0.64
CA ILE A 416 8.11 30.09 -0.66
C ILE A 416 9.23 29.06 -0.54
N THR A 417 9.34 28.18 -1.52
CA THR A 417 10.35 27.11 -1.55
C THR A 417 10.84 26.90 -2.98
N PRO A 418 11.86 27.64 -3.44
CA PRO A 418 12.61 27.28 -4.63
C PRO A 418 13.43 26.02 -4.42
N SER A 419 13.49 25.16 -5.43
CA SER A 419 14.18 23.87 -5.39
C SER A 419 14.88 23.60 -6.72
N TYR A 420 16.07 23.00 -6.66
CA TYR A 420 16.87 22.60 -7.81
C TYR A 420 17.26 21.13 -7.75
N LEU A 421 17.12 20.42 -8.86
CA LEU A 421 17.45 19.00 -8.99
C LEU A 421 18.93 18.83 -9.32
N LEU A 422 19.74 18.49 -8.32
CA LEU A 422 21.18 18.23 -8.51
C LEU A 422 21.44 16.93 -9.27
N ASN A 423 20.67 15.87 -8.97
CA ASN A 423 20.88 14.57 -9.57
C ASN A 423 19.54 13.86 -9.82
N LYS A 424 19.23 13.64 -11.09
CA LYS A 424 17.98 12.97 -11.51
C LYS A 424 17.96 11.47 -11.09
N LYS A 425 19.11 10.81 -11.05
CA LYS A 425 19.20 9.37 -10.75
C LYS A 425 18.89 9.06 -9.29
N THR A 426 19.39 9.88 -8.39
CA THR A 426 19.15 9.77 -6.94
C THR A 426 18.00 10.68 -6.47
N GLU A 427 17.30 11.34 -7.40
CA GLU A 427 16.28 12.34 -7.11
C GLU A 427 16.73 13.34 -6.02
N THR A 428 17.99 13.83 -6.14
CA THR A 428 18.57 14.73 -5.16
C THR A 428 18.14 16.16 -5.44
N TRP A 429 17.28 16.68 -4.57
CA TRP A 429 16.79 18.06 -4.60
C TRP A 429 17.47 18.89 -3.51
N VAL A 430 17.89 20.10 -3.87
CA VAL A 430 18.31 21.14 -2.92
C VAL A 430 17.28 22.24 -2.96
N SER A 431 16.83 22.67 -1.78
CA SER A 431 15.79 23.69 -1.64
C SER A 431 16.20 24.71 -0.60
N ALA A 432 15.81 25.96 -0.84
CA ALA A 432 15.74 26.99 0.19
C ALA A 432 14.26 27.22 0.52
N SER A 433 13.93 27.49 1.77
CA SER A 433 12.55 27.69 2.20
C SER A 433 12.47 28.88 3.16
N TYR A 434 11.46 29.72 2.95
CA TYR A 434 11.04 30.72 3.92
C TYR A 434 9.54 30.60 4.15
N SER A 435 9.09 30.65 5.41
CA SER A 435 7.67 30.64 5.75
C SER A 435 7.42 31.38 7.06
N ASP A 436 6.25 32.03 7.14
CA ASP A 436 5.66 32.58 8.37
C ASP A 436 4.28 31.95 8.52
N ASP A 437 4.14 31.05 9.50
CA ASP A 437 2.92 30.23 9.67
C ASP A 437 2.73 29.82 11.14
N VAL A 438 1.60 29.25 11.44
CA VAL A 438 1.29 28.69 12.76
C VAL A 438 1.52 27.19 12.80
N SER A 439 2.03 26.69 13.92
CA SER A 439 2.29 25.27 14.16
C SER A 439 1.62 24.78 15.45
N GLU A 440 1.17 23.52 15.43
CA GLU A 440 0.58 22.85 16.59
C GLU A 440 1.64 22.59 17.67
N LEU A 441 1.25 22.81 18.92
CA LEU A 441 2.11 22.59 20.08
C LEU A 441 2.51 21.12 20.22
N ALA A 442 3.80 20.87 20.42
CA ALA A 442 4.37 19.56 20.76
C ALA A 442 3.99 18.42 19.78
N GLN A 443 3.75 18.77 18.51
CA GLN A 443 3.37 17.79 17.49
C GLN A 443 4.54 16.84 17.17
N THR A 444 4.26 15.54 17.22
CA THR A 444 5.19 14.51 16.74
C THR A 444 4.99 14.26 15.26
N SER A 445 5.91 14.74 14.42
CA SER A 445 5.86 14.57 12.96
C SER A 445 7.18 14.00 12.43
N PHE A 446 7.09 13.17 11.40
CA PHE A 446 8.24 12.67 10.67
C PHE A 446 8.25 13.29 9.28
N VAL A 447 9.29 14.04 8.95
CA VAL A 447 9.39 14.76 7.65
C VAL A 447 9.41 13.81 6.45
N THR A 448 9.86 12.57 6.64
CA THR A 448 9.87 11.54 5.60
C THR A 448 8.51 10.88 5.35
N ASP A 449 7.47 11.22 6.13
CA ASP A 449 6.12 10.70 5.89
C ASP A 449 5.53 11.26 4.61
N SER A 450 5.09 10.39 3.71
CA SER A 450 4.39 10.81 2.50
C SER A 450 3.09 11.53 2.85
N ARG A 451 2.98 12.78 2.44
CA ARG A 451 1.75 13.58 2.60
C ARG A 451 0.72 13.10 1.56
N LYS A 452 -0.21 12.25 1.99
CA LYS A 452 -1.38 11.94 1.16
C LYS A 452 -2.42 13.05 1.28
N PHE A 453 -3.00 13.41 0.15
CA PHE A 453 -4.10 14.37 0.14
C PHE A 453 -5.27 13.84 0.95
N ARG A 454 -5.74 14.67 1.86
CA ARG A 454 -7.02 14.55 2.51
C ARG A 454 -7.70 15.89 2.34
N LEU A 455 -8.87 15.87 1.70
CA LEU A 455 -9.68 17.07 1.55
C LEU A 455 -9.95 17.73 2.92
N TYR A 456 -9.89 16.92 3.94
CA TYR A 456 -10.18 17.29 5.29
C TYR A 456 -9.30 16.49 6.26
N ASP A 457 -8.49 17.19 7.05
CA ASP A 457 -7.83 16.60 8.21
C ASP A 457 -8.64 16.96 9.45
N PRO A 458 -9.35 16.00 10.06
CA PRO A 458 -10.31 16.32 11.11
C PRO A 458 -9.68 16.67 12.45
N ARG A 459 -8.42 16.26 12.70
CA ARG A 459 -7.76 16.45 13.99
C ARG A 459 -7.50 17.93 14.32
N PRO A 460 -6.96 18.75 13.41
CA PRO A 460 -6.69 20.16 13.69
C PRO A 460 -7.91 21.00 14.05
N ILE A 461 -9.14 20.59 13.65
CA ILE A 461 -10.36 21.32 13.96
C ILE A 461 -10.50 21.64 15.44
N ASN A 462 -10.11 20.71 16.28
CA ASN A 462 -10.32 20.78 17.71
C ASN A 462 -9.15 21.42 18.46
N ILE A 463 -8.03 21.68 17.78
CA ILE A 463 -6.82 22.23 18.37
C ILE A 463 -6.97 23.74 18.48
N SER A 464 -6.65 24.28 19.67
CA SER A 464 -6.67 25.72 19.94
C SER A 464 -5.30 26.27 20.32
N THR A 465 -4.33 25.40 20.61
CA THR A 465 -3.00 25.77 21.11
C THR A 465 -1.98 25.70 19.98
N PHE A 466 -1.58 26.87 19.52
CA PHE A 466 -0.61 27.08 18.44
C PHE A 466 0.50 28.02 18.85
N TYR A 467 1.60 27.98 18.10
CA TYR A 467 2.63 29.00 18.15
C TYR A 467 2.90 29.50 16.74
N ASN A 468 3.24 30.77 16.59
CA ASN A 468 3.74 31.32 15.34
C ASN A 468 5.20 30.92 15.15
N VAL A 469 5.58 30.59 13.92
CA VAL A 469 6.96 30.26 13.58
C VAL A 469 7.34 30.84 12.22
N LYS A 470 8.39 31.67 12.25
CA LYS A 470 9.07 32.09 11.02
C LYS A 470 10.25 31.18 10.79
N THR A 471 10.24 30.46 9.70
CA THR A 471 11.26 29.46 9.39
C THR A 471 12.03 29.87 8.15
N THR A 472 13.36 29.94 8.27
CA THR A 472 14.29 29.96 7.15
C THR A 472 15.05 28.65 7.13
N ALA A 473 15.05 27.91 6.01
CA ALA A 473 15.70 26.62 5.96
C ALA A 473 16.40 26.36 4.62
N ALA A 474 17.51 25.62 4.69
CA ALA A 474 18.17 24.96 3.57
C ALA A 474 17.93 23.44 3.69
N ILE A 475 17.49 22.80 2.61
CA ILE A 475 17.00 21.43 2.63
C ILE A 475 17.66 20.63 1.51
N ILE A 476 18.06 19.41 1.82
CA ILE A 476 18.51 18.40 0.84
C ILE A 476 17.66 17.14 1.02
N GLU A 477 16.96 16.76 -0.04
CA GLU A 477 16.21 15.50 -0.13
C GLU A 477 16.90 14.59 -1.14
N SER A 478 17.10 13.30 -0.81
CA SER A 478 17.79 12.38 -1.71
C SER A 478 17.38 10.93 -1.49
N LYS A 479 17.39 10.16 -2.57
CA LYS A 479 17.30 8.68 -2.57
C LYS A 479 18.67 8.08 -2.91
N ILE A 480 19.70 8.42 -2.14
CA ILE A 480 21.09 7.94 -2.36
C ILE A 480 21.11 6.42 -2.48
N PHE A 481 20.37 5.74 -1.60
CA PHE A 481 20.09 4.30 -1.71
C PHE A 481 18.63 4.10 -2.08
N THR A 482 18.36 3.24 -3.04
CA THR A 482 16.99 2.98 -3.56
C THR A 482 15.95 2.70 -2.47
N LYS A 483 16.36 2.06 -1.37
CA LYS A 483 15.48 1.69 -0.24
C LYS A 483 15.48 2.70 0.91
N LEU A 484 16.19 3.81 0.75
CA LEU A 484 16.38 4.82 1.79
C LEU A 484 16.05 6.20 1.24
N ASN A 485 14.98 6.79 1.74
CA ASN A 485 14.71 8.22 1.54
C ASN A 485 15.43 8.99 2.64
N SER A 486 16.27 9.93 2.28
CA SER A 486 17.01 10.79 3.23
C SER A 486 16.60 12.23 3.06
N TYR A 487 16.56 12.93 4.18
CA TYR A 487 16.26 14.36 4.29
C TYR A 487 17.25 14.98 5.27
N PHE A 488 17.88 16.03 4.86
CA PHE A 488 18.75 16.85 5.70
C PHE A 488 18.29 18.30 5.62
N SER A 489 18.21 18.99 6.75
CA SER A 489 17.91 20.42 6.78
C SER A 489 18.73 21.16 7.82
N LEU A 490 19.08 22.39 7.46
CA LEU A 490 19.51 23.42 8.39
C LEU A 490 18.37 24.43 8.48
N SER A 491 17.88 24.72 9.66
CA SER A 491 16.76 25.64 9.86
C SER A 491 17.03 26.64 10.96
N HIS A 492 16.48 27.82 10.78
CA HIS A 492 16.43 28.90 11.73
C HIS A 492 14.97 29.26 11.95
N ASN A 493 14.50 29.20 13.19
CA ASN A 493 13.11 29.35 13.57
C ASN A 493 12.96 30.43 14.65
N GLU A 494 12.21 31.49 14.35
CA GLU A 494 11.75 32.45 15.33
C GLU A 494 10.37 31.99 15.83
N ILE A 495 10.26 31.71 17.11
CA ILE A 495 9.08 31.05 17.73
C ILE A 495 8.41 31.99 18.70
N GLN A 496 7.10 32.18 18.52
CA GLN A 496 6.23 32.95 19.39
C GLN A 496 5.03 32.10 19.80
N PRO A 497 4.95 31.60 21.05
CA PRO A 497 3.75 30.99 21.59
C PRO A 497 2.55 31.93 21.49
N LEU A 498 1.39 31.40 21.04
CA LEU A 498 0.14 32.17 20.91
C LEU A 498 -0.83 31.85 22.05
N PHE A 499 -0.29 31.46 23.19
CA PHE A 499 -0.97 31.17 24.44
C PHE A 499 -0.06 31.59 25.61
N ASP A 500 -0.62 31.69 26.79
CA ASP A 500 0.14 32.09 27.98
C ASP A 500 1.16 31.00 28.34
N TYR A 501 2.43 31.27 28.02
CA TYR A 501 3.53 30.33 28.20
C TYR A 501 4.86 31.07 28.43
N THR A 502 5.58 30.63 29.41
CA THR A 502 6.95 31.07 29.70
C THR A 502 7.85 29.86 29.94
N PHE A 503 8.96 29.79 29.23
CA PHE A 503 10.01 28.82 29.50
C PHE A 503 11.08 29.45 30.37
N VAL A 504 11.31 28.85 31.53
CA VAL A 504 12.33 29.33 32.50
C VAL A 504 13.58 28.48 32.33
N ASN A 505 14.63 29.06 31.78
CA ASN A 505 15.91 28.37 31.62
C ASN A 505 17.00 29.15 32.30
N LYS A 506 17.71 28.51 33.25
CA LYS A 506 18.80 29.12 34.02
C LYS A 506 18.41 30.46 34.68
N GLY A 507 17.16 30.56 35.13
CA GLY A 507 16.62 31.77 35.80
C GLY A 507 16.19 32.87 34.83
N ILE A 508 16.26 32.68 33.51
CA ILE A 508 15.81 33.63 32.51
C ILE A 508 14.44 33.16 31.98
N ASN A 509 13.52 34.11 31.85
CA ASN A 509 12.17 33.88 31.34
C ASN A 509 12.10 34.16 29.86
N TYR A 510 11.69 33.13 29.06
CA TYR A 510 11.55 33.24 27.62
C TYR A 510 10.06 33.08 27.23
N THR A 511 9.48 34.14 26.68
CA THR A 511 8.13 34.12 26.06
C THR A 511 8.21 33.97 24.56
N ASN A 512 9.28 34.51 23.95
CA ASN A 512 9.65 34.31 22.55
C ASN A 512 11.10 33.83 22.52
N TYR A 513 11.44 33.02 21.53
CA TYR A 513 12.79 32.46 21.41
C TYR A 513 13.14 32.03 20.00
N THR A 514 14.42 31.87 19.79
CA THR A 514 14.98 31.49 18.49
C THR A 514 15.67 30.12 18.58
N ILE A 515 15.41 29.27 17.58
CA ILE A 515 16.00 27.93 17.51
C ILE A 515 16.64 27.74 16.14
N SER A 516 17.97 27.57 16.13
CA SER A 516 18.74 27.15 14.97
C SER A 516 19.10 25.69 15.09
N SER A 517 18.78 24.85 14.11
CA SER A 517 18.98 23.42 14.20
C SER A 517 19.40 22.76 12.89
N ALA A 518 20.10 21.65 13.02
CA ALA A 518 20.36 20.68 11.96
C ALA A 518 19.51 19.44 12.20
N MET A 519 18.85 18.94 11.15
CA MET A 519 18.04 17.73 11.22
C MET A 519 18.43 16.74 10.13
N LEU A 520 18.62 15.48 10.50
CA LEU A 520 18.78 14.35 9.60
C LEU A 520 17.61 13.39 9.79
N ALA A 521 16.86 13.11 8.73
CA ALA A 521 15.80 12.12 8.78
C ALA A 521 15.96 11.10 7.66
N VAL A 522 15.67 9.85 7.97
CA VAL A 522 15.71 8.74 7.01
C VAL A 522 14.47 7.87 7.14
N GLN A 523 13.96 7.42 5.99
CA GLN A 523 12.95 6.37 5.92
C GLN A 523 13.51 5.18 5.16
N TRP A 524 13.60 4.05 5.82
CA TRP A 524 14.17 2.81 5.30
C TRP A 524 13.09 1.76 5.07
N ASN A 525 12.97 1.29 3.82
CA ASN A 525 12.00 0.29 3.39
C ASN A 525 12.73 -0.96 2.87
N PRO A 526 13.37 -1.77 3.75
CA PRO A 526 14.30 -2.83 3.34
C PRO A 526 13.64 -3.96 2.55
N TYR A 527 12.37 -4.21 2.79
CA TYR A 527 11.63 -5.35 2.23
C TYR A 527 10.90 -5.02 0.94
N SER A 528 10.70 -3.74 0.64
CA SER A 528 10.03 -3.29 -0.58
C SER A 528 10.89 -3.54 -1.82
N ASN A 529 10.24 -3.79 -2.96
CA ASN A 529 10.86 -3.90 -4.26
C ASN A 529 10.69 -2.61 -5.07
N TYR A 530 11.71 -2.30 -5.87
CA TYR A 530 11.78 -1.06 -6.62
C TYR A 530 12.03 -1.34 -8.10
N MET A 531 11.48 -0.48 -8.96
CA MET A 531 11.66 -0.48 -10.40
C MET A 531 12.23 0.86 -10.85
N SER A 532 13.25 0.82 -11.71
CA SER A 532 13.75 1.99 -12.43
C SER A 532 12.86 2.26 -13.63
N THR A 533 12.41 3.49 -13.78
CA THR A 533 11.54 3.95 -14.87
C THR A 533 12.09 5.24 -15.49
N PRO A 534 11.63 5.65 -16.66
CA PRO A 534 12.01 6.94 -17.26
C PRO A 534 11.68 8.16 -16.39
N ILE A 535 10.70 8.05 -15.49
CA ILE A 535 10.27 9.12 -14.59
C ILE A 535 10.91 9.04 -13.19
N GLY A 536 11.83 8.09 -12.96
CA GLY A 536 12.51 7.88 -11.69
C GLY A 536 12.31 6.46 -11.12
N VAL A 537 12.76 6.27 -9.90
CA VAL A 537 12.64 4.97 -9.20
C VAL A 537 11.34 4.93 -8.41
N ILE A 538 10.47 3.95 -8.72
CA ILE A 538 9.19 3.76 -8.04
C ILE A 538 9.18 2.48 -7.19
N GLU A 539 8.46 2.52 -6.08
CA GLU A 539 8.22 1.36 -5.21
C GLU A 539 7.06 0.52 -5.80
N THR A 540 7.38 -0.66 -6.33
CA THR A 540 6.41 -1.55 -7.00
C THR A 540 5.68 -2.46 -6.02
N GLU A 541 6.40 -3.02 -5.05
CA GLU A 541 5.82 -3.83 -3.97
C GLU A 541 6.10 -3.17 -2.63
N LYS A 542 5.03 -2.65 -2.01
CA LYS A 542 5.11 -2.06 -0.67
C LYS A 542 5.08 -3.17 0.37
N ARG A 543 6.21 -3.42 1.00
CA ARG A 543 6.35 -4.41 2.05
C ARG A 543 6.63 -3.75 3.38
N HIS A 544 6.38 -4.48 4.44
CA HIS A 544 6.56 -4.06 5.82
C HIS A 544 7.58 -4.96 6.55
N PRO A 545 8.22 -4.50 7.64
CA PRO A 545 8.10 -3.16 8.26
C PRO A 545 8.82 -2.05 7.49
N LYS A 546 8.33 -0.81 7.69
CA LYS A 546 8.99 0.42 7.29
C LYS A 546 9.51 1.11 8.54
N PHE A 547 10.73 1.62 8.48
CA PHE A 547 11.38 2.30 9.59
C PHE A 547 11.59 3.78 9.23
N SER A 548 11.30 4.67 10.17
CA SER A 548 11.65 6.09 10.07
C SER A 548 12.48 6.47 11.29
N PHE A 549 13.55 7.17 11.06
CA PHE A 549 14.45 7.71 12.08
C PHE A 549 14.68 9.19 11.80
N GLN A 550 14.69 10.02 12.84
CA GLN A 550 14.93 11.44 12.74
C GLN A 550 15.79 11.88 13.91
N TYR A 551 16.87 12.61 13.62
CA TYR A 551 17.73 13.23 14.60
C TYR A 551 17.75 14.73 14.38
N THR A 552 17.50 15.50 15.42
CA THR A 552 17.56 16.96 15.40
C THR A 552 18.54 17.42 16.46
N GLN A 553 19.47 18.29 16.09
CA GLN A 553 20.43 18.92 16.98
C GLN A 553 20.35 20.43 16.83
N THR A 554 20.15 21.15 17.93
CA THR A 554 20.29 22.62 17.89
C THR A 554 21.75 23.02 17.83
N LEU A 555 22.02 24.13 17.15
CA LEU A 555 23.36 24.61 16.87
C LEU A 555 23.71 25.75 17.84
N PRO A 556 24.60 25.53 18.80
CA PRO A 556 24.96 26.57 19.77
C PRO A 556 25.63 27.77 19.07
N ASN A 557 25.29 28.97 19.51
CA ASN A 557 25.86 30.25 19.02
C ASN A 557 25.66 30.52 17.52
N VAL A 558 24.70 29.83 16.85
CA VAL A 558 24.37 30.08 15.45
C VAL A 558 23.08 30.89 15.38
N LEU A 559 23.11 32.07 14.75
CA LEU A 559 21.96 32.96 14.54
C LEU A 559 21.14 33.20 15.82
N ASN A 560 21.81 33.52 16.92
CA ASN A 560 21.20 33.81 18.24
C ASN A 560 20.33 32.66 18.78
N ASN A 561 20.76 31.41 18.59
CA ASN A 561 20.05 30.24 19.13
C ASN A 561 19.99 30.28 20.67
N ASP A 562 18.78 30.25 21.25
CA ASP A 562 18.56 30.39 22.68
C ASP A 562 18.79 29.08 23.48
N PHE A 563 18.51 27.90 22.86
CA PHE A 563 18.51 26.65 23.61
C PHE A 563 19.38 25.58 22.95
N ILE A 564 20.02 24.77 23.80
CA ILE A 564 20.82 23.63 23.37
C ILE A 564 20.09 22.33 23.73
N PHE A 565 19.59 21.64 22.74
CA PHE A 565 18.96 20.33 22.91
C PHE A 565 19.15 19.43 21.69
N SER A 566 18.94 18.15 21.89
CA SER A 566 18.92 17.13 20.85
C SER A 566 17.63 16.31 20.94
N LYS A 567 17.11 15.87 19.79
CA LYS A 567 15.97 14.98 19.69
C LYS A 567 16.31 13.78 18.82
N ILE A 568 15.85 12.60 19.26
CA ILE A 568 15.90 11.36 18.49
C ILE A 568 14.49 10.81 18.42
N ASP A 569 13.97 10.64 17.22
CA ASP A 569 12.64 10.11 16.96
C ASP A 569 12.71 8.85 16.14
N PHE A 570 11.97 7.84 16.52
CA PHE A 570 11.88 6.56 15.81
C PHE A 570 10.42 6.14 15.61
N LYS A 571 10.15 5.59 14.42
CA LYS A 571 8.84 5.02 14.07
C LYS A 571 9.00 3.78 13.22
N THR A 572 8.21 2.75 13.51
CA THR A 572 8.05 1.61 12.63
C THR A 572 6.58 1.29 12.42
N PHE A 573 6.23 0.98 11.19
CA PHE A 573 4.89 0.55 10.81
C PHE A 573 4.94 -0.82 10.15
N TYR A 574 4.12 -1.74 10.64
CA TYR A 574 4.00 -3.10 10.13
C TYR A 574 2.54 -3.43 9.83
N GLU A 575 2.25 -3.88 8.62
CA GLU A 575 0.91 -4.29 8.20
C GLU A 575 0.96 -5.70 7.62
N ILE A 576 0.03 -6.55 8.05
CA ILE A 576 -0.16 -7.92 7.56
C ILE A 576 -1.49 -7.97 6.82
N PRO A 577 -1.49 -8.00 5.48
CA PRO A 577 -2.70 -8.21 4.70
C PRO A 577 -3.07 -9.69 4.68
N PHE A 578 -4.39 -9.98 4.68
CA PHE A 578 -4.94 -11.30 4.48
C PHE A 578 -5.71 -11.36 3.16
N LEU A 579 -5.67 -12.50 2.49
CA LEU A 579 -6.40 -12.70 1.21
C LEU A 579 -7.91 -12.47 1.36
N SER A 580 -8.43 -12.61 2.56
CA SER A 580 -9.83 -12.28 2.90
C SER A 580 -10.16 -10.79 2.84
N GLY A 581 -9.17 -9.91 2.66
CA GLY A 581 -9.32 -8.46 2.74
C GLY A 581 -9.23 -7.89 4.15
N GLN A 582 -9.09 -8.75 5.18
CA GLN A 582 -8.74 -8.33 6.55
C GLN A 582 -7.31 -7.81 6.58
N LYS A 583 -6.98 -7.02 7.60
CA LYS A 583 -5.61 -6.60 7.84
C LYS A 583 -5.34 -6.33 9.32
N SER A 584 -4.15 -6.67 9.76
CA SER A 584 -3.63 -6.31 11.07
C SER A 584 -2.50 -5.31 10.90
N SER A 585 -2.51 -4.23 11.65
CA SER A 585 -1.46 -3.22 11.62
C SER A 585 -0.93 -2.93 13.01
N PHE A 586 0.37 -2.67 13.08
CA PHE A 586 1.12 -2.30 14.27
C PHE A 586 1.87 -1.01 13.98
N LEU A 587 1.76 -0.05 14.87
CA LEU A 587 2.52 1.20 14.84
C LEU A 587 3.26 1.34 16.16
N PHE A 588 4.57 1.43 16.08
CA PHE A 588 5.42 1.77 17.19
C PHE A 588 6.06 3.13 16.92
N GLN A 589 6.04 4.01 17.93
CA GLN A 589 6.71 5.30 17.89
C GLN A 589 7.40 5.54 19.23
N GLY A 590 8.55 6.18 19.20
CA GLY A 590 9.26 6.60 20.38
C GLY A 590 10.15 7.79 20.10
N GLY A 591 10.38 8.61 21.10
CA GLY A 591 11.24 9.78 20.99
C GLY A 591 11.88 10.14 22.33
N ILE A 592 13.07 10.73 22.22
CA ILE A 592 13.82 11.28 23.36
C ILE A 592 14.28 12.68 22.96
N ALA A 593 13.99 13.65 23.82
CA ALA A 593 14.53 14.98 23.76
C ALA A 593 15.32 15.26 25.06
N PHE A 594 16.52 15.75 24.95
CA PHE A 594 17.41 16.03 26.08
C PHE A 594 18.16 17.33 25.88
N GLY A 595 18.41 18.03 27.01
CA GLY A 595 18.93 19.39 27.03
C GLY A 595 17.87 20.40 27.48
N ASP A 596 17.96 21.63 27.02
CA ASP A 596 17.03 22.71 27.36
C ASP A 596 15.90 22.76 26.31
N VAL A 597 14.88 21.91 26.51
CA VAL A 597 13.81 21.67 25.50
C VAL A 597 12.57 22.49 25.81
N PRO A 598 12.21 23.51 25.03
CA PRO A 598 10.97 24.25 25.24
C PRO A 598 9.74 23.41 24.91
N LEU A 599 8.56 23.77 25.43
CA LEU A 599 7.31 23.03 25.30
C LEU A 599 6.92 22.75 23.84
N THR A 600 7.23 23.67 22.91
CA THR A 600 6.98 23.51 21.47
C THR A 600 7.70 22.33 20.84
N HIS A 601 8.78 21.84 21.47
CA HIS A 601 9.61 20.73 21.01
C HIS A 601 9.49 19.46 21.87
N LEU A 602 8.67 19.46 22.93
CA LEU A 602 8.28 18.26 23.67
C LEU A 602 7.35 17.36 22.83
N TYR A 603 6.86 16.29 23.42
CA TYR A 603 5.97 15.31 22.77
C TYR A 603 4.60 15.27 23.46
N SER A 604 3.52 15.44 22.69
CA SER A 604 2.13 15.34 23.17
C SER A 604 1.44 14.02 22.82
N VAL A 605 2.11 13.11 22.12
CA VAL A 605 1.63 11.76 21.74
C VAL A 605 0.29 11.73 20.97
N ALA A 606 0.01 12.76 20.18
CA ALA A 606 -1.17 12.89 19.30
C ALA A 606 -2.55 12.74 20.01
N PRO A 607 -2.88 13.56 21.01
CA PRO A 607 -4.21 13.60 21.63
C PRO A 607 -5.28 14.04 20.63
N ASN A 608 -6.52 13.59 20.84
CA ASN A 608 -7.65 13.97 19.98
C ASN A 608 -8.98 14.12 20.75
N ASN A 609 -8.98 14.49 22.03
CA ASN A 609 -10.20 14.75 22.77
C ASN A 609 -10.28 16.21 23.24
N ILE A 610 -11.50 16.77 23.27
CA ILE A 610 -11.75 18.12 23.74
C ILE A 610 -12.13 18.07 25.21
N ASN A 611 -11.58 18.98 26.02
CA ASN A 611 -11.97 19.12 27.41
C ASN A 611 -13.35 19.84 27.50
N ARG A 612 -14.42 19.05 27.61
CA ARG A 612 -15.81 19.49 27.79
C ARG A 612 -16.55 18.49 28.68
N ASP A 613 -17.49 18.98 29.51
CA ASP A 613 -18.16 18.17 30.51
C ASP A 613 -19.12 17.13 29.91
N ALA A 614 -19.91 17.50 28.91
CA ALA A 614 -20.88 16.59 28.33
C ALA A 614 -20.32 15.78 27.15
N ILE A 615 -20.62 14.49 27.08
CA ILE A 615 -20.21 13.58 26.00
C ILE A 615 -20.60 14.10 24.60
N ILE A 616 -21.80 14.68 24.47
CA ILE A 616 -22.31 15.24 23.21
C ILE A 616 -21.42 16.38 22.71
N GLN A 617 -20.91 17.20 23.62
CA GLN A 617 -20.00 18.31 23.29
C GLN A 617 -18.61 17.82 22.87
N ARG A 618 -18.24 16.56 23.21
CA ARG A 618 -17.00 15.91 22.84
C ARG A 618 -17.09 15.10 21.54
N ILE A 619 -18.27 14.99 20.94
CA ILE A 619 -18.43 14.33 19.62
C ILE A 619 -17.75 15.19 18.56
N THR A 620 -16.68 14.64 18.01
CA THR A 620 -15.85 15.27 16.98
C THR A 620 -15.43 14.24 15.94
N PHE A 621 -14.40 14.54 15.19
CA PHE A 621 -13.90 13.63 14.18
C PHE A 621 -12.72 12.79 14.69
N ALA A 622 -12.71 11.51 14.35
CA ALA A 622 -11.60 10.60 14.63
C ALA A 622 -10.37 10.98 13.82
N GLY A 623 -9.21 11.02 14.48
CA GLY A 623 -7.94 11.27 13.83
C GLY A 623 -7.27 9.98 13.30
N LYS A 624 -6.18 10.14 12.56
CA LYS A 624 -5.37 9.00 12.15
C LYS A 624 -4.28 8.75 13.20
N ASN A 625 -4.30 7.55 13.80
CA ASN A 625 -3.31 7.13 14.80
C ASN A 625 -3.23 8.07 16.02
N SER A 626 -4.30 8.81 16.32
CA SER A 626 -4.44 9.65 17.50
C SER A 626 -5.04 8.87 18.66
N PHE A 627 -4.78 9.32 19.89
CA PHE A 627 -5.46 8.84 21.09
C PHE A 627 -6.79 9.58 21.23
N GLU A 628 -7.91 8.86 21.01
CA GLU A 628 -9.24 9.46 20.90
C GLU A 628 -9.84 9.90 22.22
N THR A 629 -9.35 9.34 23.35
CA THR A 629 -9.81 9.68 24.70
C THR A 629 -8.85 10.59 25.44
N MET A 630 -7.63 10.83 24.90
CA MET A 630 -6.63 11.71 25.48
C MET A 630 -6.99 13.17 25.16
N TYR A 631 -7.11 14.00 26.21
CA TYR A 631 -7.41 15.43 26.05
C TYR A 631 -6.23 16.21 25.47
N TYR A 632 -6.51 17.24 24.68
CA TYR A 632 -5.48 18.17 24.22
C TYR A 632 -4.78 18.82 25.42
N ASN A 633 -3.45 18.95 25.31
CA ASN A 633 -2.58 19.54 26.34
C ASN A 633 -2.62 18.82 27.71
N GLU A 634 -3.08 17.58 27.77
CA GLU A 634 -3.14 16.82 29.02
C GLU A 634 -1.75 16.28 29.42
N PHE A 635 -0.98 15.78 28.47
CA PHE A 635 0.31 15.14 28.72
C PHE A 635 1.39 15.71 27.80
N PHE A 636 2.54 15.98 28.42
CA PHE A 636 3.76 16.33 27.70
C PHE A 636 4.91 15.48 28.21
N SER A 637 5.84 15.15 27.34
CA SER A 637 6.96 14.28 27.66
C SER A 637 8.22 14.75 26.94
N ASN A 638 9.38 14.61 27.56
CA ASN A 638 10.66 14.69 26.85
C ASN A 638 11.18 13.31 26.42
N LYS A 639 10.64 12.23 27.00
CA LYS A 639 10.85 10.84 26.57
C LYS A 639 9.50 10.17 26.45
N TYR A 640 9.20 9.55 25.30
CA TYR A 640 7.95 8.83 25.13
C TYR A 640 8.11 7.56 24.31
N THR A 641 7.19 6.63 24.48
CA THR A 641 6.95 5.51 23.62
C THR A 641 5.47 5.26 23.46
N SER A 642 5.04 4.84 22.27
CA SER A 642 3.67 4.46 21.99
C SER A 642 3.59 3.23 21.12
N LEU A 643 2.60 2.38 21.38
CA LEU A 643 2.29 1.18 20.64
C LEU A 643 0.80 1.18 20.28
N GLN A 644 0.50 0.98 19.01
CA GLN A 644 -0.87 0.89 18.53
C GLN A 644 -1.04 -0.40 17.73
N PHE A 645 -2.08 -1.14 18.05
CA PHE A 645 -2.54 -2.30 17.31
C PHE A 645 -3.93 -2.03 16.76
N LYS A 646 -4.17 -2.42 15.50
CA LYS A 646 -5.47 -2.35 14.87
C LYS A 646 -5.70 -3.57 14.00
N HIS A 647 -6.81 -4.26 14.20
CA HIS A 647 -7.29 -5.31 13.32
C HIS A 647 -8.56 -4.85 12.61
N THR A 648 -8.53 -4.86 11.29
CA THR A 648 -9.66 -4.48 10.44
C THR A 648 -10.26 -5.75 9.85
N PHE A 649 -11.54 -5.97 10.12
CA PHE A 649 -12.32 -7.08 9.60
C PHE A 649 -12.80 -6.80 8.17
N ASN A 650 -13.34 -7.81 7.53
CA ASN A 650 -13.98 -7.64 6.23
C ASN A 650 -15.22 -6.74 6.33
N LYS A 651 -15.52 -6.01 5.26
CA LYS A 651 -16.80 -5.31 5.13
C LYS A 651 -17.96 -6.28 5.31
N ILE A 652 -18.98 -5.87 6.05
CA ILE A 652 -20.23 -6.60 6.25
C ILE A 652 -21.33 -5.87 5.49
N ASN A 653 -21.88 -6.50 4.45
CA ASN A 653 -22.99 -5.92 3.73
C ASN A 653 -24.26 -6.12 4.56
N ILE A 654 -24.80 -5.04 5.16
CA ILE A 654 -26.00 -5.05 5.96
C ILE A 654 -27.22 -4.74 5.08
N TRP A 655 -27.12 -3.71 4.24
CA TRP A 655 -28.17 -3.27 3.31
C TRP A 655 -27.56 -2.57 2.09
N ARG A 656 -28.37 -2.34 1.04
CA ARG A 656 -27.98 -1.87 -0.32
C ARG A 656 -26.78 -0.89 -0.41
N LYS A 657 -26.68 0.07 0.51
CA LYS A 657 -25.61 1.07 0.56
C LYS A 657 -24.85 1.11 1.88
N ILE A 658 -25.18 0.21 2.80
CA ILE A 658 -24.62 0.17 4.14
C ILE A 658 -23.69 -1.06 4.23
N SER A 659 -22.39 -0.81 4.16
CA SER A 659 -21.36 -1.84 4.15
C SER A 659 -20.22 -1.46 5.09
N PRO A 660 -20.44 -1.45 6.42
CA PRO A 660 -19.42 -1.05 7.37
C PRO A 660 -18.21 -1.97 7.36
N GLU A 661 -17.06 -1.36 7.56
CA GLU A 661 -15.79 -2.02 7.83
C GLU A 661 -15.47 -1.88 9.32
N PHE A 662 -15.60 -2.98 10.06
CA PHE A 662 -15.32 -2.97 11.49
C PHE A 662 -13.83 -3.12 11.77
N SER A 663 -13.34 -2.40 12.78
CA SER A 663 -11.99 -2.57 13.30
C SER A 663 -12.02 -2.58 14.83
N ILE A 664 -11.10 -3.32 15.42
CA ILE A 664 -10.74 -3.21 16.83
C ILE A 664 -9.36 -2.56 16.91
N ALA A 665 -9.20 -1.62 17.82
CA ALA A 665 -7.92 -0.96 18.05
C ALA A 665 -7.61 -0.86 19.54
N THR A 666 -6.33 -1.04 19.87
CA THR A 666 -5.77 -0.82 21.20
C THR A 666 -4.55 0.07 21.07
N ARG A 667 -4.46 1.08 21.93
CA ARG A 667 -3.38 2.07 21.90
C ARG A 667 -2.84 2.25 23.31
N MET A 668 -1.51 2.36 23.41
CA MET A 668 -0.78 2.48 24.66
C MET A 668 0.30 3.53 24.50
N ALA A 669 0.53 4.34 25.54
CA ALA A 669 1.61 5.29 25.54
C ALA A 669 2.21 5.41 26.96
N TRP A 670 3.52 5.63 27.02
CA TRP A 670 4.27 5.95 28.22
C TRP A 670 5.19 7.13 27.93
N GLY A 671 5.51 7.90 28.96
CA GLY A 671 6.44 9.00 28.79
C GLY A 671 6.75 9.70 30.11
N THR A 672 7.90 10.34 30.16
CA THR A 672 8.39 11.11 31.33
C THR A 672 8.69 12.54 30.92
N ILE A 673 8.64 13.43 31.88
CA ILE A 673 9.11 14.79 31.73
C ILE A 673 10.06 15.14 32.89
N ASP A 674 11.31 15.45 32.57
CA ASP A 674 12.36 15.62 33.56
C ASP A 674 12.32 17.00 34.28
N LYS A 675 11.88 18.07 33.56
CA LYS A 675 11.95 19.46 34.02
C LYS A 675 10.62 20.20 33.91
N ALA A 676 9.54 19.57 34.41
CA ALA A 676 8.18 20.13 34.30
C ALA A 676 8.04 21.56 34.88
N ASN A 677 8.79 21.86 35.92
CA ASN A 677 8.78 23.17 36.62
C ASN A 677 9.41 24.32 35.79
N GLU A 678 10.16 24.04 34.74
CA GLU A 678 10.69 25.05 33.81
C GLU A 678 9.62 25.59 32.85
N HIS A 679 8.45 24.95 32.78
CA HIS A 679 7.34 25.31 31.88
C HIS A 679 6.18 25.91 32.65
N ILE A 680 5.95 27.21 32.49
CA ILE A 680 4.90 27.97 33.20
C ILE A 680 3.78 28.28 32.19
N GLY A 681 2.50 28.20 32.61
CA GLY A 681 1.31 28.60 31.85
C GLY A 681 0.38 27.46 31.46
N LEU A 682 0.86 26.21 31.39
CA LEU A 682 0.02 25.02 31.13
C LEU A 682 0.23 23.96 32.22
N PRO A 683 -0.85 23.29 32.67
CA PRO A 683 -0.71 22.15 33.56
C PRO A 683 -0.07 20.97 32.83
N ILE A 684 1.04 20.49 33.33
CA ILE A 684 1.79 19.39 32.77
C ILE A 684 1.56 18.13 33.60
N LYS A 685 1.07 17.07 32.93
CA LYS A 685 0.97 15.73 33.50
C LYS A 685 1.97 14.80 32.83
N SER A 686 2.54 13.87 33.61
CA SER A 686 3.43 12.82 33.10
C SER A 686 2.67 11.57 32.69
N LEU A 687 3.18 10.87 31.70
CA LEU A 687 2.69 9.56 31.22
C LEU A 687 3.41 8.37 31.85
N GLU A 688 4.14 8.56 32.96
CA GLU A 688 4.95 7.51 33.61
C GLU A 688 4.15 6.25 33.94
N LYS A 689 2.92 6.42 34.43
CA LYS A 689 2.02 5.30 34.76
C LYS A 689 1.38 4.63 33.52
N GLY A 690 1.60 5.18 32.34
CA GLY A 690 1.03 4.72 31.08
C GLY A 690 -0.40 5.19 30.82
N PHE A 691 -0.74 5.35 29.57
CA PHE A 691 -2.07 5.67 29.06
C PHE A 691 -2.55 4.53 28.16
N PHE A 692 -3.78 4.09 28.37
CA PHE A 692 -4.35 2.95 27.66
C PHE A 692 -5.75 3.29 27.17
N GLU A 693 -6.02 2.99 25.90
CA GLU A 693 -7.36 3.03 25.33
C GLU A 693 -7.58 1.87 24.36
N SER A 694 -8.81 1.37 24.34
CA SER A 694 -9.25 0.40 23.34
C SER A 694 -10.60 0.80 22.79
N GLY A 695 -10.87 0.43 21.55
CA GLY A 695 -12.12 0.82 20.94
C GLY A 695 -12.47 0.02 19.69
N ILE A 696 -13.66 0.29 19.23
CA ILE A 696 -14.23 -0.25 18.00
C ILE A 696 -14.44 0.89 17.02
N GLU A 697 -14.16 0.61 15.75
CA GLU A 697 -14.46 1.52 14.65
C GLU A 697 -15.40 0.81 13.67
N ALA A 698 -16.50 1.46 13.32
CA ALA A 698 -17.38 1.09 12.23
C ALA A 698 -17.23 2.12 11.11
N ASN A 699 -16.26 1.86 10.24
CA ASN A 699 -15.88 2.79 9.16
C ASN A 699 -16.70 2.54 7.91
N LYS A 700 -16.88 3.57 7.05
CA LYS A 700 -17.56 3.48 5.75
C LYS A 700 -18.99 2.92 5.84
N ILE A 701 -19.72 3.27 6.87
CA ILE A 701 -21.11 2.86 7.05
C ILE A 701 -21.95 3.34 5.85
N TYR A 702 -21.87 4.64 5.54
CA TYR A 702 -22.56 5.25 4.42
C TYR A 702 -21.74 6.38 3.80
N ASN A 703 -21.49 6.33 2.48
CA ASN A 703 -20.74 7.35 1.72
C ASN A 703 -19.41 7.78 2.38
N GLY A 704 -18.68 6.83 2.96
CA GLY A 704 -17.41 7.10 3.63
C GLY A 704 -17.51 7.52 5.09
N LEU A 705 -18.70 7.88 5.58
CA LEU A 705 -18.94 8.19 6.98
C LEU A 705 -18.93 6.92 7.83
N GLY A 706 -18.46 7.05 9.06
CA GLY A 706 -18.41 5.99 10.06
C GLY A 706 -18.45 6.55 11.47
N LEU A 707 -18.46 5.68 12.45
CA LEU A 707 -18.44 5.99 13.87
C LEU A 707 -17.34 5.22 14.58
N THR A 708 -16.73 5.82 15.57
CA THR A 708 -15.74 5.19 16.44
C THR A 708 -16.10 5.40 17.89
N ALA A 709 -15.86 4.41 18.73
CA ALA A 709 -16.02 4.49 20.17
C ALA A 709 -14.77 3.93 20.84
N PHE A 710 -14.13 4.72 21.69
CA PHE A 710 -12.94 4.36 22.44
C PHE A 710 -13.18 4.59 23.93
N TYR A 711 -12.58 3.72 24.74
CA TYR A 711 -12.63 3.79 26.18
C TYR A 711 -11.21 3.80 26.76
N ARG A 712 -10.97 4.78 27.64
CA ARG A 712 -9.73 4.97 28.42
C ARG A 712 -9.79 4.14 29.69
N TYR A 713 -8.73 3.43 30.01
CA TYR A 713 -8.65 2.61 31.21
C TYR A 713 -7.23 2.61 31.80
N GLY A 714 -7.07 1.94 32.95
CA GLY A 714 -5.79 1.81 33.64
C GLY A 714 -5.45 3.01 34.55
N PRO A 715 -4.17 3.25 34.84
CA PRO A 715 -3.76 4.21 35.88
C PRO A 715 -4.18 5.66 35.64
N ASN A 716 -4.34 6.03 34.37
CA ASN A 716 -4.77 7.38 33.99
C ASN A 716 -6.28 7.46 33.70
N GLN A 717 -7.08 6.46 34.11
CA GLN A 717 -8.54 6.50 34.03
C GLN A 717 -9.10 7.64 34.88
N LEU A 718 -10.10 8.34 34.36
CA LEU A 718 -10.79 9.42 35.08
C LEU A 718 -11.91 8.86 35.94
N ALA A 719 -12.37 9.63 36.93
CA ALA A 719 -13.34 9.17 37.93
C ALA A 719 -14.72 8.81 37.32
N ARG A 720 -15.20 9.61 36.37
CA ARG A 720 -16.49 9.40 35.74
C ARG A 720 -16.36 8.50 34.54
N PHE A 721 -17.32 7.60 34.32
CA PHE A 721 -17.37 6.70 33.17
C PHE A 721 -17.40 7.45 31.83
N ASP A 722 -18.21 8.48 31.75
CA ASP A 722 -18.40 9.27 30.54
C ASP A 722 -17.16 10.08 30.14
N ASP A 723 -16.30 10.46 31.08
CA ASP A 723 -15.03 11.14 30.80
C ASP A 723 -13.99 10.22 30.14
N ASN A 724 -14.13 8.91 30.35
CA ASN A 724 -13.28 7.90 29.76
C ASN A 724 -13.78 7.43 28.38
N LEU A 725 -15.01 7.78 28.00
CA LEU A 725 -15.62 7.38 26.73
C LEU A 725 -15.51 8.49 25.69
N SER A 726 -15.03 8.14 24.52
CA SER A 726 -14.96 9.03 23.36
C SER A 726 -15.72 8.43 22.18
N ILE A 727 -16.73 9.15 21.67
CA ILE A 727 -17.48 8.80 20.47
C ILE A 727 -17.14 9.84 19.40
N LYS A 728 -16.71 9.35 18.22
CA LYS A 728 -16.27 10.23 17.13
C LYS A 728 -16.81 9.80 15.77
N ILE A 729 -16.96 10.75 14.87
CA ILE A 729 -17.31 10.51 13.49
C ILE A 729 -16.03 10.22 12.71
N SER A 730 -15.96 9.11 11.99
CA SER A 730 -14.90 8.84 11.03
C SER A 730 -15.34 9.16 9.61
N TYR A 731 -14.42 9.66 8.79
CA TYR A 731 -14.69 9.92 7.38
C TYR A 731 -13.54 9.39 6.52
N PHE A 732 -13.87 8.54 5.57
CA PHE A 732 -12.93 7.97 4.60
C PHE A 732 -13.43 8.29 3.18
N LEU A 733 -12.76 9.18 2.50
CA LEU A 733 -12.98 9.39 1.08
C LEU A 733 -12.35 8.23 0.31
N ASP A 734 -13.18 7.37 -0.26
CA ASP A 734 -12.74 6.32 -1.18
C ASP A 734 -12.90 6.85 -2.60
N LEU A 735 -11.81 7.26 -3.21
CA LEU A 735 -11.81 7.81 -4.57
C LEU A 735 -11.89 6.71 -5.64
N GLY A 736 -12.01 5.44 -5.23
CA GLY A 736 -12.19 4.31 -6.14
C GLY A 736 -10.96 3.94 -7.00
N PHE A 737 -9.77 4.45 -6.63
CA PHE A 737 -8.51 4.19 -7.33
C PHE A 737 -7.56 3.32 -6.50
#